data_892b017b87cd7fcb28db9eebc2fafc8b
#
_entry.id   892b017b87cd7fcb28db9eebc2fafc8b
#
_cell.length_a   1.000
_cell.length_b   1.000
_cell.length_c   1.000
_cell.angle_alpha   90.00
_cell.angle_beta   90.00
_cell.angle_gamma   90.00
#
_symmetry.space_group_name_H-M   'P 1'
#
loop_
_entity.id
_entity.type
_entity.pdbx_description
1 polymer ?
#
loop_
_entity_poly.entity_id
_entity_poly.type
_entity_poly.pdbx_seq_one_letter_code
_entity_poly.pdbx_strand_id
1 'polypeptide(L)'
;MSETTDNIGYDLSSVSDGVMYLVDGYIEYAEEVITSRALPSVYDGLKPVNRRILKTLWDKHKKNNAYIKSARAAGDTLALHPHGDNAVYEAMVLMTQKNGSLAFPTVDGSGTFGGVYKDDPPAAQRYTEVRLHEDADREYFGEMNGINMIPNFDATLTEPEYLPVSFPAVLVNSTSGIAVGFRCNIPSFNFNDVCDLVIENIKDGECHTVIAPDFVTGGYYVKNDKELLKLMKVGAGKIKLRGRYSINNKEIVVEEVPYGKTIQRLIKQINSADIPSIRNAYDSDDYDHHICFTVDCTAKARVEEALYAMYKNTDFQYTYSADITVIVDGTPIKMGVWQIIDTWVKWRRQVLEKEYTYRKEGLLQAIRESEAFMNVVNDRERCEELTRIIVSEGKKAGKQYVTEHFTREEVPEDLIDFVSSRSIPNYCDGGKYKTEYQGYLYQVESLNRSLDDLDAVIIAQMQGLKTRYGSRLKRRTEITNVDYSFTSANDVKEKVLDTSKCYYECKNNFLKKLRFPDGSSKAEFKFEGTASDTLLAFDNRGRVLRIYTEELPVNSAYDTGIYLPRYLGLDEDDDYRITYIGVLDGSELMLLYRDGYVGFVDTKEWSDNNRRIKVLQKGIHPESAEVLGAVLKEWNSMLFVTDTTGRISWVYTDDIKHKNRTARTRVFNLYHDNPIDSYVTMPADVGSMYLGNLEVYKGKLTKLRDVSDFRGKAKDFTMIL
;
A
#
# COMPACT_ATOMS: atom_id res chain seq x y z
N MET A 1 11.47 -19.76 88.31
CA MET A 1 10.98 -20.06 86.95
C MET A 1 11.30 -18.85 86.11
N SER A 2 12.42 -18.87 85.38
CA SER A 2 12.87 -17.84 84.44
C SER A 2 12.75 -18.43 83.04
N GLU A 3 11.80 -17.93 82.32
CA GLU A 3 11.69 -18.26 80.90
C GLU A 3 12.82 -17.60 80.06
N THR A 4 13.64 -18.44 79.51
CA THR A 4 14.62 -18.07 78.52
C THR A 4 13.91 -17.94 77.18
N THR A 5 13.69 -16.72 76.76
CA THR A 5 13.33 -16.40 75.35
C THR A 5 14.56 -16.54 74.47
N ASP A 6 14.67 -17.64 73.74
CA ASP A 6 15.63 -17.79 72.65
C ASP A 6 15.37 -16.73 71.58
N ASN A 7 16.19 -15.70 71.55
CA ASN A 7 16.28 -14.76 70.42
C ASN A 7 16.95 -15.50 69.24
N ILE A 8 16.14 -16.00 68.33
CA ILE A 8 16.64 -16.42 67.01
C ILE A 8 17.01 -15.14 66.29
N GLY A 9 18.28 -14.73 66.41
CA GLY A 9 18.85 -13.64 65.61
C GLY A 9 18.92 -14.06 64.17
N TYR A 10 17.97 -13.60 63.39
CA TYR A 10 18.11 -13.67 61.93
C TYR A 10 19.31 -12.82 61.54
N ASP A 11 20.31 -13.44 60.90
CA ASP A 11 21.44 -12.73 60.29
C ASP A 11 20.92 -11.91 59.10
N LEU A 12 20.76 -10.62 59.34
CA LEU A 12 20.27 -9.67 58.32
C LEU A 12 21.25 -9.57 57.13
N SER A 13 22.51 -9.95 57.27
CA SER A 13 23.48 -9.99 56.18
C SER A 13 23.14 -11.11 55.19
N SER A 14 22.76 -12.30 55.69
CA SER A 14 22.31 -13.42 54.84
C SER A 14 20.99 -13.14 54.11
N VAL A 15 20.12 -12.33 54.70
CA VAL A 15 18.88 -11.88 54.05
C VAL A 15 19.17 -10.88 52.94
N SER A 16 20.13 -9.94 53.17
CA SER A 16 20.52 -8.97 52.14
C SER A 16 21.21 -9.66 50.94
N ASP A 17 22.05 -10.65 51.18
CA ASP A 17 22.68 -11.44 50.13
C ASP A 17 21.69 -12.27 49.34
N GLY A 18 20.70 -12.87 50.00
CA GLY A 18 19.61 -13.58 49.34
C GLY A 18 18.72 -12.69 48.50
N VAL A 19 18.44 -11.45 48.93
CA VAL A 19 17.68 -10.46 48.16
C VAL A 19 18.48 -9.98 46.93
N MET A 20 19.79 -9.70 47.09
CA MET A 20 20.65 -9.34 45.99
C MET A 20 20.71 -10.47 44.93
N TYR A 21 20.88 -11.72 45.34
CA TYR A 21 20.89 -12.85 44.43
C TYR A 21 19.59 -12.98 43.64
N LEU A 22 18.42 -12.77 44.28
CA LEU A 22 17.14 -12.77 43.62
C LEU A 22 16.96 -11.59 42.62
N VAL A 23 17.46 -10.41 43.00
CA VAL A 23 17.44 -9.22 42.14
C VAL A 23 18.32 -9.42 40.92
N ASP A 24 19.57 -9.91 41.12
CA ASP A 24 20.49 -10.16 40.02
C ASP A 24 19.94 -11.23 39.05
N GLY A 25 19.44 -12.37 39.57
CA GLY A 25 18.82 -13.39 38.76
C GLY A 25 17.55 -12.91 38.01
N TYR A 26 16.78 -11.98 38.64
CA TYR A 26 15.63 -11.37 37.98
C TYR A 26 16.05 -10.39 36.87
N ILE A 27 17.13 -9.65 37.05
CA ILE A 27 17.69 -8.74 36.02
C ILE A 27 18.17 -9.55 34.81
N GLU A 28 18.95 -10.62 35.05
CA GLU A 28 19.41 -11.51 33.96
C GLU A 28 18.25 -12.12 33.20
N TYR A 29 17.22 -12.62 33.90
CA TYR A 29 16.00 -13.12 33.27
C TYR A 29 15.26 -12.03 32.49
N ALA A 30 15.15 -10.82 33.04
CA ALA A 30 14.49 -9.70 32.37
C ALA A 30 15.22 -9.30 31.10
N GLU A 31 16.57 -9.24 31.13
CA GLU A 31 17.41 -8.94 29.97
C GLU A 31 17.23 -9.98 28.88
N GLU A 32 17.25 -11.27 29.20
CA GLU A 32 17.01 -12.34 28.25
C GLU A 32 15.61 -12.24 27.61
N VAL A 33 14.54 -12.03 28.41
CA VAL A 33 13.19 -11.89 27.90
C VAL A 33 13.04 -10.68 26.98
N ILE A 34 13.69 -9.57 27.30
CA ILE A 34 13.65 -8.35 26.49
C ILE A 34 14.36 -8.55 25.17
N THR A 35 15.64 -8.99 25.20
CA THR A 35 16.52 -9.02 24.04
C THR A 35 16.33 -10.25 23.17
N SER A 36 16.09 -11.42 23.80
CA SER A 36 16.10 -12.71 23.10
C SER A 36 14.72 -13.30 22.82
N ARG A 37 13.61 -12.64 23.25
CA ARG A 37 12.27 -13.22 23.10
C ARG A 37 11.19 -12.27 22.63
N ALA A 38 11.00 -11.11 23.28
CA ALA A 38 9.77 -10.35 23.18
C ALA A 38 9.80 -9.25 22.12
N LEU A 39 10.93 -8.60 21.91
CA LEU A 39 11.05 -7.42 21.06
C LEU A 39 11.70 -7.76 19.72
N PRO A 40 11.26 -7.13 18.61
CA PRO A 40 11.89 -7.27 17.31
C PRO A 40 13.14 -6.39 17.21
N SER A 41 14.10 -6.78 16.35
CA SER A 41 15.20 -5.92 15.96
C SER A 41 14.72 -4.82 15.00
N VAL A 42 15.31 -3.62 15.11
CA VAL A 42 15.07 -2.52 14.16
C VAL A 42 15.58 -2.87 12.76
N TYR A 43 16.60 -3.68 12.66
CA TYR A 43 17.32 -3.98 11.42
C TYR A 43 16.53 -4.92 10.50
N ASP A 44 16.10 -6.08 10.99
CA ASP A 44 15.39 -7.08 10.19
C ASP A 44 13.90 -7.23 10.55
N GLY A 45 13.43 -6.53 11.58
CA GLY A 45 12.03 -6.59 12.02
C GLY A 45 11.62 -7.90 12.68
N LEU A 46 12.58 -8.79 12.96
CA LEU A 46 12.32 -10.12 13.46
C LEU A 46 12.62 -10.27 14.94
N LYS A 47 11.82 -11.08 15.61
CA LYS A 47 12.19 -11.65 16.91
C LYS A 47 13.18 -12.79 16.69
N PRO A 48 14.04 -13.13 17.67
CA PRO A 48 15.03 -14.21 17.50
C PRO A 48 14.41 -15.55 17.04
N VAL A 49 13.26 -15.96 17.58
CA VAL A 49 12.60 -17.19 17.15
C VAL A 49 12.23 -17.16 15.65
N ASN A 50 11.71 -16.05 15.15
CA ASN A 50 11.33 -15.90 13.73
C ASN A 50 12.57 -15.95 12.83
N ARG A 51 13.67 -15.26 13.23
CA ARG A 51 14.93 -15.28 12.50
C ARG A 51 15.52 -16.67 12.42
N ARG A 52 15.49 -17.43 13.51
CA ARG A 52 15.99 -18.82 13.59
C ARG A 52 15.15 -19.78 12.77
N ILE A 53 13.82 -19.62 12.75
CA ILE A 53 12.92 -20.37 11.86
C ILE A 53 13.30 -20.11 10.39
N LEU A 54 13.44 -18.85 9.98
CA LEU A 54 13.79 -18.50 8.61
C LEU A 54 15.17 -19.05 8.22
N LYS A 55 16.17 -18.94 9.12
CA LYS A 55 17.51 -19.52 8.91
C LYS A 55 17.46 -21.04 8.71
N THR A 56 16.71 -21.74 9.55
CA THR A 56 16.53 -23.18 9.44
C THR A 56 15.89 -23.57 8.11
N LEU A 57 14.81 -22.87 7.71
CA LEU A 57 14.15 -23.13 6.44
C LEU A 57 15.05 -22.77 5.25
N TRP A 58 15.86 -21.72 5.33
CA TRP A 58 16.81 -21.34 4.28
C TRP A 58 17.92 -22.38 4.07
N ASP A 59 18.45 -22.94 5.14
CA ASP A 59 19.44 -24.03 5.03
C ASP A 59 18.86 -25.27 4.35
N LYS A 60 17.56 -25.52 4.47
CA LYS A 60 16.84 -26.59 3.75
C LYS A 60 16.54 -26.19 2.31
N HIS A 61 16.14 -24.93 2.08
CA HIS A 61 15.84 -24.39 0.76
C HIS A 61 17.02 -24.52 -0.22
N LYS A 62 18.25 -24.26 0.22
CA LYS A 62 19.47 -24.42 -0.59
C LYS A 62 19.63 -25.80 -1.20
N LYS A 63 19.05 -26.83 -0.61
CA LYS A 63 19.14 -28.21 -1.11
C LYS A 63 17.98 -28.54 -2.05
N ASN A 64 16.79 -28.15 -1.67
CA ASN A 64 15.54 -28.45 -2.36
C ASN A 64 14.42 -27.62 -1.70
N ASN A 65 13.72 -26.77 -2.43
CA ASN A 65 12.61 -25.97 -1.90
C ASN A 65 11.32 -26.80 -1.73
N ALA A 66 11.42 -28.02 -1.26
CA ALA A 66 10.27 -28.86 -0.97
C ALA A 66 9.69 -28.54 0.41
N TYR A 67 8.38 -28.76 0.55
CA TYR A 67 7.73 -28.72 1.85
C TYR A 67 8.31 -29.77 2.79
N ILE A 68 8.54 -29.40 4.03
CA ILE A 68 8.92 -30.29 5.13
C ILE A 68 7.86 -30.24 6.23
N LYS A 69 7.70 -31.34 6.97
CA LYS A 69 6.78 -31.37 8.12
C LYS A 69 7.13 -30.27 9.12
N SER A 70 6.11 -29.53 9.59
CA SER A 70 6.31 -28.44 10.55
C SER A 70 6.98 -28.94 11.84
N ALA A 71 6.68 -30.17 12.28
CA ALA A 71 7.35 -30.83 13.40
C ALA A 71 8.86 -31.00 13.18
N ARG A 72 9.29 -31.28 11.94
CA ARG A 72 10.71 -31.37 11.60
C ARG A 72 11.36 -30.00 11.59
N ALA A 73 10.69 -28.99 10.97
CA ALA A 73 11.19 -27.62 10.95
C ALA A 73 11.33 -27.06 12.38
N ALA A 74 10.36 -27.32 13.26
CA ALA A 74 10.45 -26.96 14.66
C ALA A 74 11.63 -27.64 15.37
N GLY A 75 11.77 -28.96 15.21
CA GLY A 75 12.89 -29.71 15.78
C GLY A 75 14.27 -29.24 15.31
N ASP A 76 14.43 -29.01 13.99
CA ASP A 76 15.68 -28.48 13.43
C ASP A 76 15.98 -27.05 13.96
N THR A 77 14.95 -26.23 14.23
CA THR A 77 15.10 -24.89 14.79
C THR A 77 15.59 -24.90 16.25
N LEU A 78 15.28 -25.93 17.02
CA LEU A 78 15.76 -26.06 18.42
C LEU A 78 17.28 -26.08 18.54
N ALA A 79 17.99 -26.47 17.50
CA ALA A 79 19.45 -26.38 17.45
C ALA A 79 19.98 -24.94 17.55
N LEU A 80 19.16 -23.96 17.20
CA LEU A 80 19.48 -22.53 17.32
C LEU A 80 18.69 -21.86 18.46
N HIS A 81 17.51 -22.42 18.83
CA HIS A 81 16.57 -21.80 19.76
C HIS A 81 16.28 -22.71 20.94
N PRO A 82 16.91 -22.52 22.12
CA PRO A 82 16.86 -23.46 23.24
C PRO A 82 15.57 -23.34 24.07
N HIS A 83 14.40 -23.44 23.40
CA HIS A 83 13.07 -23.34 24.01
C HIS A 83 12.17 -24.46 23.49
N GLY A 84 10.93 -24.58 24.03
CA GLY A 84 10.01 -25.64 23.62
C GLY A 84 9.57 -25.57 22.16
N ASP A 85 9.45 -26.73 21.52
CA ASP A 85 9.02 -26.90 20.11
C ASP A 85 7.63 -26.32 19.82
N ASN A 86 6.74 -26.32 20.80
CA ASN A 86 5.41 -25.72 20.70
C ASN A 86 5.51 -24.18 20.49
N ALA A 87 6.41 -23.48 21.18
CA ALA A 87 6.61 -22.04 20.99
C ALA A 87 7.15 -21.74 19.58
N VAL A 88 8.04 -22.59 19.06
CA VAL A 88 8.55 -22.48 17.69
C VAL A 88 7.40 -22.71 16.68
N TYR A 89 6.56 -23.73 16.91
CA TYR A 89 5.42 -24.01 16.05
C TYR A 89 4.37 -22.89 16.07
N GLU A 90 4.05 -22.32 17.22
CA GLU A 90 3.13 -21.17 17.33
C GLU A 90 3.66 -19.95 16.56
N ALA A 91 4.97 -19.68 16.64
CA ALA A 91 5.60 -18.64 15.85
C ALA A 91 5.49 -18.93 14.33
N MET A 92 5.73 -20.19 13.93
CA MET A 92 5.58 -20.64 12.54
C MET A 92 4.15 -20.48 12.02
N VAL A 93 3.15 -20.80 12.86
CA VAL A 93 1.72 -20.62 12.56
C VAL A 93 1.43 -19.16 12.17
N LEU A 94 1.89 -18.20 12.99
CA LEU A 94 1.71 -16.78 12.71
C LEU A 94 2.41 -16.33 11.42
N MET A 95 3.54 -16.95 11.07
CA MET A 95 4.30 -16.63 9.86
C MET A 95 3.69 -17.20 8.59
N THR A 96 2.85 -18.24 8.71
CA THR A 96 2.21 -18.93 7.56
C THR A 96 0.78 -18.50 7.29
N GLN A 97 0.10 -17.89 8.27
CA GLN A 97 -1.30 -17.50 8.15
C GLN A 97 -1.50 -16.48 7.03
N LYS A 98 -2.29 -16.86 6.02
CA LYS A 98 -2.71 -15.94 4.94
C LYS A 98 -3.59 -14.83 5.54
N ASN A 99 -3.30 -13.59 5.18
CA ASN A 99 -3.95 -12.41 5.75
C ASN A 99 -3.79 -12.30 7.29
N GLY A 100 -2.69 -12.83 7.81
CA GLY A 100 -2.33 -12.77 9.23
C GLY A 100 -1.67 -11.46 9.64
N SER A 101 -0.67 -11.56 10.53
CA SER A 101 0.09 -10.40 10.99
C SER A 101 1.11 -9.88 9.97
N LEU A 102 1.47 -10.69 8.96
CA LEU A 102 2.51 -10.36 8.00
C LEU A 102 1.92 -9.87 6.67
N ALA A 103 2.25 -8.64 6.30
CA ALA A 103 1.96 -8.10 4.98
C ALA A 103 2.90 -8.69 3.92
N PHE A 104 4.20 -8.82 4.26
CA PHE A 104 5.20 -9.46 3.41
C PHE A 104 5.36 -10.94 3.82
N PRO A 105 5.11 -11.90 2.92
CA PRO A 105 5.14 -13.33 3.25
C PRO A 105 6.57 -13.83 3.51
N THR A 106 6.74 -14.63 4.54
CA THR A 106 8.05 -15.19 4.92
C THR A 106 8.10 -16.71 4.88
N VAL A 107 7.02 -17.38 5.27
CA VAL A 107 6.90 -18.84 5.27
C VAL A 107 5.68 -19.26 4.46
N ASP A 108 5.86 -20.21 3.60
CA ASP A 108 4.79 -20.84 2.83
C ASP A 108 4.36 -22.14 3.53
N GLY A 109 3.07 -22.25 3.83
CA GLY A 109 2.48 -23.34 4.58
C GLY A 109 1.53 -24.19 3.76
N SER A 110 1.56 -25.51 4.00
CA SER A 110 0.63 -26.49 3.45
C SER A 110 -0.10 -27.20 4.59
N GLY A 111 -1.42 -27.22 4.53
CA GLY A 111 -2.31 -27.71 5.59
C GLY A 111 -3.01 -26.56 6.32
N THR A 112 -3.63 -26.88 7.47
CA THR A 112 -4.45 -25.94 8.23
C THR A 112 -3.63 -25.28 9.35
N PHE A 113 -3.37 -23.98 9.21
CA PHE A 113 -2.66 -23.16 10.21
C PHE A 113 -3.61 -22.27 11.03
N GLY A 114 -4.91 -22.59 11.02
CA GLY A 114 -5.92 -21.76 11.68
C GLY A 114 -6.25 -20.48 10.91
N GLY A 115 -7.15 -19.70 11.43
CA GLY A 115 -7.63 -18.45 10.85
C GLY A 115 -7.32 -17.23 11.73
N VAL A 116 -6.96 -16.11 11.10
CA VAL A 116 -6.72 -14.84 11.81
C VAL A 116 -8.05 -14.20 12.24
N TYR A 117 -9.10 -14.46 11.49
CA TYR A 117 -10.43 -13.90 11.72
C TYR A 117 -11.36 -14.81 12.52
N LYS A 118 -11.01 -16.09 12.62
CA LYS A 118 -11.79 -17.12 13.32
C LYS A 118 -10.98 -17.68 14.47
N ASP A 119 -11.65 -18.11 15.52
CA ASP A 119 -11.02 -18.81 16.66
C ASP A 119 -10.72 -20.28 16.29
N ASP A 120 -10.32 -20.53 15.04
CA ASP A 120 -9.96 -21.86 14.57
C ASP A 120 -8.51 -22.16 14.94
N PRO A 121 -8.26 -23.21 15.73
CA PRO A 121 -6.90 -23.59 16.10
C PRO A 121 -6.15 -24.18 14.90
N PRO A 122 -4.82 -24.04 14.85
CA PRO A 122 -4.01 -24.74 13.87
C PRO A 122 -4.06 -26.25 14.08
N ALA A 123 -3.90 -27.01 13.01
CA ALA A 123 -3.70 -28.46 13.12
C ALA A 123 -2.37 -28.76 13.83
N ALA A 124 -2.27 -29.94 14.46
CA ALA A 124 -1.02 -30.34 15.12
C ALA A 124 0.16 -30.36 14.12
N GLN A 125 1.35 -29.96 14.57
CA GLN A 125 2.56 -29.76 13.77
C GLN A 125 2.97 -30.98 12.90
N ARG A 126 2.53 -32.20 13.22
CA ARG A 126 2.76 -33.40 12.43
C ARG A 126 1.92 -33.50 11.15
N TYR A 127 0.82 -32.72 11.06
CA TYR A 127 -0.09 -32.72 9.92
C TYR A 127 0.19 -31.58 8.94
N THR A 128 0.86 -30.53 9.38
CA THR A 128 1.19 -29.34 8.55
C THR A 128 2.60 -29.45 7.98
N GLU A 129 2.85 -28.72 6.89
CA GLU A 129 4.14 -28.62 6.24
C GLU A 129 4.48 -27.17 5.94
N VAL A 130 5.76 -26.86 5.96
CA VAL A 130 6.28 -25.51 5.73
C VAL A 130 7.49 -25.52 4.80
N ARG A 131 7.72 -24.40 4.13
CA ARG A 131 8.95 -24.09 3.41
C ARG A 131 9.22 -22.59 3.44
N LEU A 132 10.43 -22.18 3.11
CA LEU A 132 10.73 -20.77 2.93
C LEU A 132 9.96 -20.22 1.72
N HIS A 133 9.34 -19.07 1.88
CA HIS A 133 8.69 -18.38 0.76
C HIS A 133 9.75 -17.83 -0.19
N GLU A 134 9.54 -17.90 -1.51
CA GLU A 134 10.51 -17.45 -2.52
C GLU A 134 10.85 -15.96 -2.41
N ASP A 135 9.89 -15.13 -2.05
CA ASP A 135 10.12 -13.70 -1.80
C ASP A 135 10.99 -13.49 -0.57
N ALA A 136 10.83 -14.30 0.48
CA ALA A 136 11.68 -14.23 1.67
C ALA A 136 13.11 -14.68 1.39
N ASP A 137 13.31 -15.72 0.58
CA ASP A 137 14.66 -16.11 0.15
C ASP A 137 15.38 -14.94 -0.52
N ARG A 138 14.70 -14.25 -1.40
CA ARG A 138 15.27 -13.12 -2.14
C ARG A 138 15.53 -11.90 -1.27
N GLU A 139 14.58 -11.51 -0.44
CA GLU A 139 14.61 -10.20 0.25
C GLU A 139 15.20 -10.27 1.66
N TYR A 140 15.29 -11.45 2.28
CA TYR A 140 15.89 -11.64 3.60
C TYR A 140 17.27 -12.32 3.57
N PHE A 141 17.68 -12.96 2.44
CA PHE A 141 18.93 -13.73 2.36
C PHE A 141 19.81 -13.34 1.17
N GLY A 142 19.49 -12.25 0.47
CA GLY A 142 20.21 -11.83 -0.74
C GLY A 142 21.67 -11.42 -0.49
N GLU A 143 21.96 -10.80 0.64
CA GLU A 143 23.29 -10.22 0.96
C GLU A 143 23.87 -10.79 2.27
N MET A 144 23.93 -12.10 2.39
CA MET A 144 24.36 -12.81 3.60
C MET A 144 25.84 -12.57 4.00
N ASN A 145 26.70 -12.15 3.07
CA ASN A 145 28.09 -11.81 3.40
C ASN A 145 28.21 -10.40 3.98
N GLY A 146 27.14 -9.59 3.90
CA GLY A 146 27.09 -8.24 4.48
C GLY A 146 26.80 -8.21 5.97
N ILE A 147 26.49 -9.34 6.59
CA ILE A 147 26.12 -9.44 8.01
C ILE A 147 27.13 -10.23 8.83
N ASN A 148 27.04 -10.07 10.16
CA ASN A 148 27.85 -10.85 11.08
C ASN A 148 27.18 -12.21 11.37
N MET A 149 28.01 -13.25 11.48
CA MET A 149 27.60 -14.54 12.01
C MET A 149 28.07 -14.65 13.45
N ILE A 150 27.18 -15.04 14.36
CA ILE A 150 27.46 -15.21 15.79
C ILE A 150 27.30 -16.68 16.17
N PRO A 151 27.99 -17.15 17.23
CA PRO A 151 27.73 -18.49 17.75
C PRO A 151 26.30 -18.61 18.31
N ASN A 152 25.71 -19.79 18.17
CA ASN A 152 24.45 -20.12 18.84
C ASN A 152 24.68 -20.30 20.36
N PHE A 153 23.63 -20.61 21.12
CA PHE A 153 23.63 -20.68 22.58
C PHE A 153 24.67 -21.64 23.19
N ASP A 154 25.08 -22.69 22.48
CA ASP A 154 26.08 -23.69 22.94
C ASP A 154 27.38 -23.63 22.13
N ALA A 155 27.57 -22.65 21.28
CA ALA A 155 28.71 -22.43 20.40
C ALA A 155 29.03 -23.60 19.45
N THR A 156 28.08 -24.52 19.21
CA THR A 156 28.26 -25.65 18.27
C THR A 156 27.93 -25.25 16.84
N LEU A 157 27.08 -24.26 16.64
CA LEU A 157 26.65 -23.74 15.35
C LEU A 157 26.82 -22.22 15.29
N THR A 158 26.65 -21.68 14.09
CA THR A 158 26.59 -20.22 13.89
C THR A 158 25.24 -19.81 13.32
N GLU A 159 24.76 -18.68 13.78
CA GLU A 159 23.53 -18.04 13.30
C GLU A 159 23.78 -16.60 12.88
N PRO A 160 22.98 -16.03 11.96
CA PRO A 160 23.10 -14.61 11.63
C PRO A 160 22.64 -13.74 12.82
N GLU A 161 23.41 -12.71 13.13
CA GLU A 161 23.04 -11.72 14.13
C GLU A 161 21.71 -11.04 13.75
N TYR A 162 21.62 -10.60 12.48
CA TYR A 162 20.41 -10.09 11.83
C TYR A 162 20.33 -10.69 10.40
N LEU A 163 19.17 -10.68 9.77
CA LEU A 163 19.04 -11.00 8.35
C LEU A 163 19.21 -9.72 7.50
N PRO A 164 19.89 -9.76 6.35
CA PRO A 164 20.16 -8.59 5.51
C PRO A 164 18.92 -8.16 4.70
N VAL A 165 17.81 -7.92 5.39
CA VAL A 165 16.54 -7.60 4.74
C VAL A 165 16.63 -6.34 3.88
N SER A 166 16.05 -6.40 2.67
CA SER A 166 16.17 -5.37 1.65
C SER A 166 15.22 -4.17 1.84
N PHE A 167 14.36 -4.18 2.86
CA PHE A 167 13.40 -3.11 3.20
C PHE A 167 13.18 -3.06 4.72
N PRO A 168 12.69 -1.93 5.30
CA PRO A 168 12.41 -1.82 6.74
C PRO A 168 11.25 -2.72 7.20
N ALA A 169 11.51 -4.02 7.36
CA ALA A 169 10.49 -5.04 7.60
C ALA A 169 9.71 -4.82 8.90
N VAL A 170 10.32 -4.20 9.89
CA VAL A 170 9.68 -3.85 11.18
C VAL A 170 8.48 -2.91 11.02
N LEU A 171 8.44 -2.10 9.95
CA LEU A 171 7.32 -1.21 9.62
C LEU A 171 6.30 -1.84 8.67
N VAL A 172 6.70 -2.86 7.91
CA VAL A 172 5.82 -3.54 6.95
C VAL A 172 5.01 -4.63 7.63
N ASN A 173 5.63 -5.39 8.52
CA ASN A 173 5.00 -6.48 9.24
C ASN A 173 4.68 -6.06 10.67
N SER A 174 3.39 -6.15 11.03
CA SER A 174 2.98 -5.85 12.40
C SER A 174 3.56 -6.87 13.39
N THR A 175 3.96 -6.40 14.55
CA THR A 175 4.42 -7.27 15.63
C THR A 175 4.01 -6.74 16.99
N SER A 176 3.79 -7.66 17.93
CA SER A 176 3.48 -7.32 19.31
C SER A 176 4.29 -8.20 20.26
N GLY A 177 4.63 -7.69 21.42
CA GLY A 177 5.36 -8.40 22.45
C GLY A 177 5.23 -7.75 23.81
N ILE A 178 5.35 -8.55 24.85
CA ILE A 178 5.34 -8.10 26.24
C ILE A 178 6.61 -8.64 26.90
N ALA A 179 7.41 -7.73 27.45
CA ALA A 179 8.60 -8.03 28.21
C ALA A 179 8.52 -7.41 29.62
N VAL A 180 9.50 -7.67 30.44
CA VAL A 180 9.62 -7.06 31.77
C VAL A 180 9.90 -5.55 31.61
N GLY A 181 8.95 -4.71 32.03
CA GLY A 181 9.08 -3.25 31.92
C GLY A 181 8.87 -2.64 30.53
N PHE A 182 8.75 -3.48 29.47
CA PHE A 182 8.57 -3.02 28.10
C PHE A 182 7.38 -3.68 27.43
N ARG A 183 6.70 -2.92 26.59
CA ARG A 183 5.66 -3.40 25.69
C ARG A 183 5.96 -2.92 24.27
N CYS A 184 5.81 -3.81 23.33
CA CYS A 184 5.88 -3.53 21.92
C CYS A 184 4.52 -3.81 21.25
N ASN A 185 4.02 -2.87 20.45
CA ASN A 185 2.82 -3.03 19.64
C ASN A 185 2.94 -2.18 18.38
N ILE A 186 3.64 -2.73 17.38
CA ILE A 186 4.00 -2.02 16.14
C ILE A 186 2.91 -2.26 15.11
N PRO A 187 2.24 -1.19 14.61
CA PRO A 187 1.33 -1.31 13.49
C PRO A 187 2.09 -1.54 12.19
N SER A 188 1.49 -2.25 11.24
CA SER A 188 2.01 -2.30 9.87
C SER A 188 1.67 -1.03 9.10
N PHE A 189 2.52 -0.70 8.14
CA PHE A 189 2.34 0.39 7.18
C PHE A 189 2.38 -0.16 5.75
N ASN A 190 1.83 0.60 4.81
CA ASN A 190 1.83 0.18 3.42
C ASN A 190 3.27 0.07 2.89
N PHE A 191 3.54 -1.02 2.19
CA PHE A 191 4.87 -1.34 1.65
C PHE A 191 5.42 -0.23 0.75
N ASN A 192 4.57 0.33 -0.13
CA ASN A 192 4.99 1.40 -1.03
C ASN A 192 5.32 2.69 -0.27
N ASP A 193 4.51 3.04 0.74
CA ASP A 193 4.73 4.23 1.57
C ASP A 193 6.05 4.11 2.36
N VAL A 194 6.37 2.91 2.87
CA VAL A 194 7.64 2.65 3.58
C VAL A 194 8.83 2.78 2.63
N CYS A 195 8.74 2.24 1.41
CA CYS A 195 9.79 2.42 0.41
C CYS A 195 9.98 3.89 0.02
N ASP A 196 8.89 4.65 -0.08
CA ASP A 196 8.94 6.09 -0.39
C ASP A 196 9.60 6.88 0.74
N LEU A 197 9.34 6.55 2.02
CA LEU A 197 10.04 7.15 3.15
C LEU A 197 11.55 6.87 3.14
N VAL A 198 11.98 5.68 2.75
CA VAL A 198 13.42 5.38 2.59
C VAL A 198 14.04 6.28 1.50
N ILE A 199 13.36 6.43 0.38
CA ILE A 199 13.82 7.30 -0.73
C ILE A 199 13.86 8.76 -0.28
N GLU A 200 12.84 9.23 0.45
CA GLU A 200 12.78 10.58 1.02
C GLU A 200 13.94 10.82 1.99
N ASN A 201 14.17 9.90 2.94
CA ASN A 201 15.26 10.02 3.92
C ASN A 201 16.62 10.17 3.26
N ILE A 202 16.88 9.41 2.20
CA ILE A 202 18.16 9.47 1.49
C ILE A 202 18.30 10.78 0.70
N LYS A 203 17.24 11.25 0.04
CA LYS A 203 17.29 12.46 -0.80
C LYS A 203 17.32 13.74 -0.01
N ASP A 204 16.53 13.83 1.04
CA ASP A 204 16.29 15.05 1.79
C ASP A 204 17.10 15.08 3.10
N GLY A 205 17.74 13.95 3.46
CA GLY A 205 18.51 13.78 4.70
C GLY A 205 17.66 13.43 5.92
N GLU A 206 16.34 13.62 5.85
CA GLU A 206 15.39 13.28 6.91
C GLU A 206 13.98 13.03 6.31
N CYS A 207 13.10 12.35 7.09
CA CYS A 207 11.72 12.13 6.68
C CYS A 207 10.81 13.24 7.20
N HIS A 208 9.87 13.70 6.36
CA HIS A 208 8.84 14.67 6.69
C HIS A 208 7.42 14.12 6.42
N THR A 209 7.30 13.17 5.53
CA THR A 209 6.01 12.59 5.13
C THR A 209 5.39 11.78 6.27
N VAL A 210 4.12 12.04 6.54
CA VAL A 210 3.31 11.31 7.53
C VAL A 210 2.53 10.22 6.81
N ILE A 211 2.84 8.96 7.14
CA ILE A 211 2.14 7.81 6.57
C ILE A 211 1.10 7.24 7.53
N ALA A 212 0.01 6.73 7.00
CA ALA A 212 -1.04 6.10 7.78
C ALA A 212 -0.81 4.59 7.92
N PRO A 213 -1.18 3.98 9.05
CA PRO A 213 -1.14 2.53 9.22
C PRO A 213 -1.94 1.80 8.14
N ASP A 214 -1.50 0.59 7.82
CA ASP A 214 -2.13 -0.29 6.83
C ASP A 214 -2.08 -1.73 7.33
N PHE A 215 -3.21 -2.24 7.78
CA PHE A 215 -3.31 -3.58 8.33
C PHE A 215 -3.76 -4.59 7.28
N VAL A 216 -3.18 -5.77 7.30
CA VAL A 216 -3.51 -6.85 6.34
C VAL A 216 -4.97 -7.29 6.40
N THR A 217 -5.64 -7.06 7.53
CA THR A 217 -7.07 -7.34 7.73
C THR A 217 -8.00 -6.33 7.07
N GLY A 218 -7.47 -5.21 6.55
CA GLY A 218 -8.30 -4.15 5.96
C GLY A 218 -9.01 -3.30 7.01
N GLY A 219 -10.30 -3.02 6.77
CA GLY A 219 -11.12 -2.16 7.61
C GLY A 219 -10.85 -0.67 7.39
N TYR A 220 -11.28 0.14 8.35
CA TYR A 220 -11.10 1.59 8.33
C TYR A 220 -10.16 2.08 9.42
N TYR A 221 -9.28 3.00 9.07
CA TYR A 221 -8.56 3.85 10.01
C TYR A 221 -9.24 5.23 10.09
N VAL A 222 -9.64 5.64 11.28
CA VAL A 222 -10.18 6.99 11.53
C VAL A 222 -9.03 7.96 11.68
N LYS A 223 -8.87 8.85 10.71
CA LYS A 223 -7.73 9.76 10.61
C LYS A 223 -7.64 10.69 11.82
N ASN A 224 -6.47 10.75 12.43
CA ASN A 224 -6.12 11.69 13.47
C ASN A 224 -4.68 12.17 13.26
N ASP A 225 -4.51 13.36 12.69
CA ASP A 225 -3.21 13.89 12.31
C ASP A 225 -2.26 14.11 13.50
N LYS A 226 -2.80 14.44 14.69
CA LYS A 226 -2.01 14.62 15.90
C LYS A 226 -1.40 13.30 16.39
N GLU A 227 -2.20 12.25 16.42
CA GLU A 227 -1.76 10.92 16.84
C GLU A 227 -0.81 10.30 15.80
N LEU A 228 -1.06 10.52 14.49
CA LEU A 228 -0.13 10.11 13.43
C LEU A 228 1.23 10.80 13.55
N LEU A 229 1.24 12.12 13.70
CA LEU A 229 2.49 12.86 13.84
C LEU A 229 3.27 12.42 15.08
N LYS A 230 2.56 12.14 16.19
CA LYS A 230 3.18 11.60 17.40
C LYS A 230 3.79 10.22 17.14
N LEU A 231 3.11 9.35 16.38
CA LEU A 231 3.61 8.04 15.98
C LEU A 231 4.87 8.16 15.12
N MET A 232 4.87 9.09 14.15
CA MET A 232 6.04 9.35 13.30
C MET A 232 7.26 9.79 14.11
N LYS A 233 7.07 10.68 15.11
CA LYS A 233 8.17 11.30 15.87
C LYS A 233 8.63 10.49 17.08
N VAL A 234 7.70 9.85 17.80
CA VAL A 234 7.95 9.28 19.15
C VAL A 234 7.69 7.78 19.21
N GLY A 235 7.05 7.20 18.17
CA GLY A 235 6.71 5.78 18.16
C GLY A 235 5.53 5.40 19.08
N ALA A 236 4.70 6.36 19.48
CA ALA A 236 3.50 6.11 20.28
C ALA A 236 2.31 6.86 19.71
N GLY A 237 1.16 6.22 19.64
CA GLY A 237 -0.05 6.84 19.14
C GLY A 237 -1.28 5.98 19.38
N LYS A 238 -2.44 6.63 19.34
CA LYS A 238 -3.75 5.98 19.43
C LYS A 238 -4.37 5.93 18.04
N ILE A 239 -4.51 4.73 17.49
CA ILE A 239 -5.04 4.45 16.16
C ILE A 239 -6.46 3.91 16.33
N LYS A 240 -7.48 4.65 15.90
CA LYS A 240 -8.87 4.20 15.97
C LYS A 240 -9.19 3.38 14.73
N LEU A 241 -9.53 2.11 14.91
CA LEU A 241 -9.82 1.14 13.85
C LEU A 241 -11.29 0.75 13.88
N ARG A 242 -11.86 0.48 12.69
CA ARG A 242 -13.22 0.01 12.48
C ARG A 242 -13.27 -1.13 11.48
N GLY A 243 -14.25 -2.00 11.65
CA GLY A 243 -14.58 -2.98 10.62
C GLY A 243 -15.22 -2.34 9.40
N ARG A 244 -15.07 -3.00 8.23
CA ARG A 244 -15.75 -2.62 6.99
C ARG A 244 -17.08 -3.35 6.87
N TYR A 245 -18.07 -2.66 6.35
CA TYR A 245 -19.42 -3.18 6.24
C TYR A 245 -20.13 -2.59 5.01
N SER A 246 -21.17 -3.30 4.58
CA SER A 246 -22.19 -2.78 3.68
C SER A 246 -23.59 -2.92 4.31
N ILE A 247 -24.53 -2.16 3.81
CA ILE A 247 -25.92 -2.19 4.30
C ILE A 247 -26.81 -2.81 3.22
N ASN A 248 -27.48 -3.89 3.56
CA ASN A 248 -28.45 -4.53 2.69
C ASN A 248 -29.82 -4.55 3.36
N ASN A 249 -30.70 -3.62 2.98
CA ASN A 249 -32.05 -3.44 3.53
C ASN A 249 -32.01 -3.21 5.06
N LYS A 250 -32.27 -4.22 5.86
CA LYS A 250 -32.24 -4.18 7.34
C LYS A 250 -31.06 -4.93 7.93
N GLU A 251 -30.11 -5.34 7.11
CA GLU A 251 -28.93 -6.11 7.50
C GLU A 251 -27.66 -5.27 7.38
N ILE A 252 -26.79 -5.36 8.36
CA ILE A 252 -25.41 -4.87 8.28
C ILE A 252 -24.56 -6.09 7.96
N VAL A 253 -24.00 -6.12 6.75
CA VAL A 253 -23.10 -7.18 6.31
C VAL A 253 -21.67 -6.72 6.59
N VAL A 254 -21.00 -7.39 7.54
CA VAL A 254 -19.61 -7.09 7.87
C VAL A 254 -18.69 -7.84 6.90
N GLU A 255 -17.88 -7.11 6.18
CA GLU A 255 -16.96 -7.61 5.16
C GLU A 255 -15.55 -7.83 5.72
N GLU A 256 -15.10 -6.95 6.61
CA GLU A 256 -13.78 -7.01 7.24
C GLU A 256 -13.89 -6.66 8.73
N VAL A 257 -13.20 -7.41 9.56
CA VAL A 257 -13.13 -7.15 10.99
C VAL A 257 -11.89 -6.28 11.32
N PRO A 258 -11.93 -5.48 12.40
CA PRO A 258 -10.78 -4.70 12.80
C PRO A 258 -9.59 -5.60 13.16
N TYR A 259 -8.37 -5.13 12.88
CA TYR A 259 -7.14 -5.88 13.15
C TYR A 259 -7.08 -6.41 14.60
N GLY A 260 -6.73 -7.71 14.73
CA GLY A 260 -6.62 -8.37 16.03
C GLY A 260 -7.95 -8.71 16.71
N LYS A 261 -9.07 -8.66 15.96
CA LYS A 261 -10.39 -9.10 16.44
C LYS A 261 -10.86 -10.29 15.64
N THR A 262 -11.60 -11.21 16.31
CA THR A 262 -12.18 -12.40 15.69
C THR A 262 -13.68 -12.24 15.47
N ILE A 263 -14.20 -12.92 14.46
CA ILE A 263 -15.62 -12.92 14.09
C ILE A 263 -16.46 -13.38 15.26
N GLN A 264 -16.10 -14.51 15.89
CA GLN A 264 -16.84 -15.12 16.99
C GLN A 264 -16.91 -14.18 18.19
N ARG A 265 -15.80 -13.48 18.51
CA ARG A 265 -15.77 -12.50 19.59
C ARG A 265 -16.71 -11.33 19.32
N LEU A 266 -16.71 -10.79 18.10
CA LEU A 266 -17.58 -9.68 17.72
C LEU A 266 -19.06 -10.08 17.74
N ILE A 267 -19.41 -11.24 17.17
CA ILE A 267 -20.78 -11.78 17.21
C ILE A 267 -21.24 -11.94 18.66
N LYS A 268 -20.38 -12.52 19.51
CA LYS A 268 -20.70 -12.68 20.94
C LYS A 268 -20.89 -11.32 21.64
N GLN A 269 -20.04 -10.34 21.37
CA GLN A 269 -20.18 -9.00 21.96
C GLN A 269 -21.47 -8.33 21.51
N ILE A 270 -21.80 -8.38 20.21
CA ILE A 270 -23.01 -7.76 19.64
C ILE A 270 -24.26 -8.39 20.26
N ASN A 271 -24.33 -9.73 20.31
CA ASN A 271 -25.49 -10.44 20.86
C ASN A 271 -25.62 -10.28 22.38
N SER A 272 -24.51 -10.04 23.08
CA SER A 272 -24.52 -9.83 24.56
C SER A 272 -24.73 -8.37 24.98
N ALA A 273 -24.63 -7.43 24.05
CA ALA A 273 -24.71 -5.99 24.33
C ALA A 273 -26.15 -5.47 24.48
N ASP A 274 -27.17 -6.35 24.29
CA ASP A 274 -28.61 -6.04 24.40
C ASP A 274 -29.02 -4.73 23.70
N ILE A 275 -28.63 -4.64 22.40
CA ILE A 275 -28.87 -3.45 21.57
C ILE A 275 -30.29 -3.52 21.00
N PRO A 276 -31.23 -2.62 21.38
CA PRO A 276 -32.64 -2.72 20.97
C PRO A 276 -32.90 -2.63 19.47
N SER A 277 -31.94 -2.06 18.70
CA SER A 277 -32.02 -1.95 17.24
C SER A 277 -31.52 -3.21 16.52
N ILE A 278 -30.87 -4.14 17.23
CA ILE A 278 -30.32 -5.39 16.70
C ILE A 278 -31.21 -6.56 17.15
N ARG A 279 -31.52 -7.48 16.25
CA ARG A 279 -32.19 -8.73 16.56
C ARG A 279 -31.20 -9.84 16.87
N ASN A 280 -30.21 -10.02 16.00
CA ASN A 280 -29.21 -11.08 16.10
C ASN A 280 -28.01 -10.76 15.21
N ALA A 281 -26.83 -11.25 15.61
CA ALA A 281 -25.64 -11.31 14.78
C ALA A 281 -25.24 -12.78 14.61
N TYR A 282 -24.95 -13.21 13.40
CA TYR A 282 -24.65 -14.61 13.07
C TYR A 282 -23.56 -14.70 12.00
N ASP A 283 -22.81 -15.79 12.05
CA ASP A 283 -21.80 -16.12 11.03
C ASP A 283 -22.49 -16.40 9.70
N SER A 284 -22.13 -15.64 8.69
CA SER A 284 -22.64 -15.74 7.33
C SER A 284 -21.51 -15.89 6.32
N ASP A 285 -20.39 -16.47 6.78
CA ASP A 285 -19.20 -16.66 5.96
C ASP A 285 -19.54 -17.35 4.64
N ASP A 286 -19.39 -16.61 3.56
CA ASP A 286 -19.49 -17.10 2.20
C ASP A 286 -18.10 -17.12 1.59
N TYR A 287 -17.60 -18.29 1.22
CA TYR A 287 -16.27 -18.50 0.64
C TYR A 287 -16.03 -17.64 -0.61
N ASP A 288 -17.08 -17.29 -1.33
CA ASP A 288 -17.00 -16.56 -2.60
C ASP A 288 -17.07 -15.04 -2.44
N HIS A 289 -17.60 -14.52 -1.32
CA HIS A 289 -17.90 -13.10 -1.16
C HIS A 289 -17.14 -12.38 -0.04
N HIS A 290 -16.19 -13.02 0.63
CA HIS A 290 -15.42 -12.45 1.75
C HIS A 290 -16.28 -11.81 2.87
N ILE A 291 -17.50 -12.31 3.07
CA ILE A 291 -18.40 -11.86 4.13
C ILE A 291 -17.96 -12.50 5.43
N CYS A 292 -17.77 -11.67 6.46
CA CYS A 292 -17.37 -12.19 7.77
C CYS A 292 -18.57 -12.63 8.61
N PHE A 293 -19.59 -11.77 8.73
CA PHE A 293 -20.83 -12.07 9.48
C PHE A 293 -21.91 -11.03 9.17
N THR A 294 -23.16 -11.37 9.49
CA THR A 294 -24.31 -10.49 9.25
C THR A 294 -24.97 -10.12 10.58
N VAL A 295 -25.41 -8.86 10.68
CA VAL A 295 -26.20 -8.34 11.80
C VAL A 295 -27.59 -7.98 11.30
N ASP A 296 -28.63 -8.70 11.79
CA ASP A 296 -30.03 -8.43 11.47
C ASP A 296 -30.60 -7.36 12.40
N CYS A 297 -31.01 -6.24 11.82
CA CYS A 297 -31.61 -5.13 12.55
C CYS A 297 -33.13 -5.31 12.67
N THR A 298 -33.74 -4.78 13.75
CA THR A 298 -35.16 -4.89 14.01
C THR A 298 -36.01 -4.18 12.98
N ALA A 299 -35.54 -3.09 12.38
CA ALA A 299 -36.18 -2.36 11.31
C ALA A 299 -35.14 -1.64 10.44
N LYS A 300 -35.49 -1.41 9.15
CA LYS A 300 -34.62 -0.67 8.21
C LYS A 300 -34.27 0.74 8.72
N ALA A 301 -35.23 1.43 9.33
CA ALA A 301 -35.00 2.78 9.89
C ALA A 301 -34.06 2.81 11.09
N ARG A 302 -33.68 1.65 11.67
CA ARG A 302 -32.82 1.53 12.85
C ARG A 302 -31.41 1.01 12.54
N VAL A 303 -31.06 0.83 11.27
CA VAL A 303 -29.75 0.30 10.86
C VAL A 303 -28.62 1.24 11.30
N GLU A 304 -28.79 2.55 11.16
CA GLU A 304 -27.80 3.54 11.61
C GLU A 304 -27.65 3.57 13.14
N GLU A 305 -28.77 3.41 13.86
CA GLU A 305 -28.77 3.30 15.33
C GLU A 305 -28.03 2.02 15.77
N ALA A 306 -28.26 0.91 15.09
CA ALA A 306 -27.60 -0.36 15.35
C ALA A 306 -26.08 -0.25 15.11
N LEU A 307 -25.67 0.35 13.99
CA LEU A 307 -24.27 0.57 13.67
C LEU A 307 -23.55 1.43 14.70
N TYR A 308 -24.20 2.54 15.12
CA TYR A 308 -23.67 3.39 16.17
C TYR A 308 -23.50 2.65 17.49
N ALA A 309 -24.52 1.87 17.87
CA ALA A 309 -24.46 1.06 19.09
C ALA A 309 -23.36 -0.01 19.02
N MET A 310 -23.14 -0.63 17.86
CA MET A 310 -22.01 -1.53 17.62
C MET A 310 -20.67 -0.84 17.85
N TYR A 311 -20.47 0.36 17.30
CA TYR A 311 -19.23 1.12 17.49
C TYR A 311 -18.98 1.50 18.94
N LYS A 312 -20.03 1.80 19.68
CA LYS A 312 -19.94 2.24 21.08
C LYS A 312 -19.72 1.09 22.06
N ASN A 313 -20.38 -0.05 21.83
CA ASN A 313 -20.52 -1.12 22.82
C ASN A 313 -19.69 -2.37 22.49
N THR A 314 -19.04 -2.42 21.33
CA THR A 314 -18.27 -3.58 20.87
C THR A 314 -16.91 -3.20 20.31
N ASP A 315 -16.05 -4.20 20.14
CA ASP A 315 -14.75 -4.05 19.48
C ASP A 315 -14.84 -3.83 17.95
N PHE A 316 -16.04 -3.67 17.38
CA PHE A 316 -16.21 -3.32 15.97
C PHE A 316 -15.62 -1.94 15.64
N GLN A 317 -15.51 -1.08 16.64
CA GLN A 317 -14.62 0.06 16.70
C GLN A 317 -13.78 -0.02 17.96
N TYR A 318 -12.47 0.04 17.86
CA TYR A 318 -11.60 0.09 19.03
C TYR A 318 -10.35 0.94 18.78
N THR A 319 -9.66 1.28 19.86
CA THR A 319 -8.40 2.03 19.80
C THR A 319 -7.22 1.09 19.94
N TYR A 320 -6.45 0.94 18.85
CA TYR A 320 -5.16 0.29 18.84
C TYR A 320 -4.12 1.25 19.43
N SER A 321 -3.52 0.88 20.55
CA SER A 321 -2.47 1.67 21.19
C SER A 321 -1.12 1.27 20.62
N ALA A 322 -0.61 2.02 19.66
CA ALA A 322 0.70 1.81 19.07
C ALA A 322 1.81 2.15 20.08
N ASP A 323 2.81 1.30 20.17
CA ASP A 323 4.03 1.47 20.96
C ASP A 323 5.19 0.79 20.23
N ILE A 324 6.02 1.59 19.57
CA ILE A 324 7.13 1.10 18.76
C ILE A 324 8.38 1.03 19.62
N THR A 325 8.55 -0.10 20.30
CA THR A 325 9.77 -0.44 21.03
C THR A 325 10.50 -1.55 20.30
N VAL A 326 11.75 -1.33 19.94
CA VAL A 326 12.60 -2.22 19.14
C VAL A 326 13.96 -2.39 19.78
N ILE A 327 14.68 -3.45 19.42
CA ILE A 327 16.07 -3.66 19.83
C ILE A 327 17.00 -2.98 18.82
N VAL A 328 17.88 -2.13 19.31
CA VAL A 328 18.98 -1.51 18.57
C VAL A 328 20.27 -1.85 19.31
N ASP A 329 21.17 -2.58 18.69
CA ASP A 329 22.46 -3.02 19.27
C ASP A 329 22.32 -3.59 20.70
N GLY A 330 21.37 -4.52 20.85
CA GLY A 330 21.07 -5.20 22.11
C GLY A 330 20.25 -4.37 23.12
N THR A 331 19.95 -3.11 22.83
CA THR A 331 19.24 -2.22 23.76
C THR A 331 17.80 -1.96 23.32
N PRO A 332 16.78 -2.08 24.20
CA PRO A 332 15.41 -1.75 23.88
C PRO A 332 15.22 -0.23 23.83
N ILE A 333 14.82 0.29 22.66
CA ILE A 333 14.64 1.72 22.43
C ILE A 333 13.24 1.95 21.84
N LYS A 334 12.55 2.97 22.36
CA LYS A 334 11.31 3.47 21.78
C LYS A 334 11.63 4.47 20.68
N MET A 335 11.20 4.19 19.46
CA MET A 335 11.55 4.97 18.27
C MET A 335 10.34 5.37 17.46
N GLY A 336 10.35 6.60 16.93
CA GLY A 336 9.41 7.03 15.91
C GLY A 336 9.66 6.36 14.55
N VAL A 337 8.64 6.35 13.69
CA VAL A 337 8.76 5.75 12.34
C VAL A 337 9.92 6.36 11.57
N TRP A 338 10.09 7.69 11.60
CA TRP A 338 11.16 8.38 10.90
C TRP A 338 12.56 8.01 11.43
N GLN A 339 12.69 7.83 12.75
CA GLN A 339 13.95 7.38 13.36
C GLN A 339 14.29 5.94 12.95
N ILE A 340 13.30 5.06 12.83
CA ILE A 340 13.49 3.69 12.37
C ILE A 340 14.02 3.70 10.94
N ILE A 341 13.44 4.51 10.05
CA ILE A 341 13.89 4.64 8.66
C ILE A 341 15.36 5.11 8.62
N ASP A 342 15.69 6.16 9.35
CA ASP A 342 17.07 6.69 9.42
C ASP A 342 18.07 5.64 9.94
N THR A 343 17.71 4.94 11.02
CA THR A 343 18.55 3.87 11.60
C THR A 343 18.74 2.71 10.63
N TRP A 344 17.63 2.30 9.97
CA TRP A 344 17.70 1.22 9.00
C TRP A 344 18.53 1.59 7.75
N VAL A 345 18.41 2.81 7.23
CA VAL A 345 19.21 3.29 6.08
C VAL A 345 20.69 3.28 6.41
N LYS A 346 21.10 3.75 7.61
CA LYS A 346 22.48 3.71 8.05
C LYS A 346 23.03 2.29 8.14
N TRP A 347 22.25 1.38 8.71
CA TRP A 347 22.62 -0.04 8.77
C TRP A 347 22.67 -0.67 7.38
N ARG A 348 21.70 -0.37 6.51
CA ARG A 348 21.65 -0.93 5.15
C ARG A 348 22.88 -0.56 4.32
N ARG A 349 23.39 0.66 4.46
CA ARG A 349 24.66 1.06 3.85
C ARG A 349 25.80 0.16 4.28
N GLN A 350 25.92 -0.12 5.58
CA GLN A 350 26.98 -1.00 6.12
C GLN A 350 26.85 -2.43 5.58
N VAL A 351 25.63 -2.96 5.48
CA VAL A 351 25.39 -4.30 4.93
C VAL A 351 25.84 -4.37 3.47
N LEU A 352 25.44 -3.39 2.65
CA LEU A 352 25.80 -3.35 1.24
C LEU A 352 27.30 -3.13 1.02
N GLU A 353 27.93 -2.26 1.81
CA GLU A 353 29.37 -2.02 1.75
C GLU A 353 30.16 -3.31 2.04
N LYS A 354 29.82 -4.04 3.09
CA LYS A 354 30.46 -5.33 3.42
C LYS A 354 30.22 -6.37 2.33
N GLU A 355 28.98 -6.52 1.87
CA GLU A 355 28.61 -7.49 0.82
C GLU A 355 29.36 -7.21 -0.48
N TYR A 356 29.38 -5.96 -0.92
CA TYR A 356 30.04 -5.59 -2.18
C TYR A 356 31.57 -5.66 -2.08
N THR A 357 32.13 -5.33 -0.92
CA THR A 357 33.56 -5.53 -0.64
C THR A 357 33.93 -7.02 -0.70
N TYR A 358 33.15 -7.87 -0.04
CA TYR A 358 33.36 -9.33 -0.10
C TYR A 358 33.28 -9.86 -1.53
N ARG A 359 32.26 -9.47 -2.30
CA ARG A 359 32.13 -9.87 -3.72
C ARG A 359 33.30 -9.37 -4.56
N LYS A 360 33.73 -8.13 -4.33
CA LYS A 360 34.88 -7.55 -5.04
C LYS A 360 36.17 -8.32 -4.73
N GLU A 361 36.43 -8.67 -3.48
CA GLU A 361 37.59 -9.47 -3.11
C GLU A 361 37.59 -10.82 -3.80
N GLY A 362 36.45 -11.52 -3.85
CA GLY A 362 36.30 -12.77 -4.60
C GLY A 362 36.56 -12.61 -6.10
N LEU A 363 36.09 -11.53 -6.70
CA LEU A 363 36.35 -11.23 -8.12
C LEU A 363 37.83 -10.86 -8.36
N LEU A 364 38.45 -10.10 -7.47
CA LEU A 364 39.89 -9.78 -7.59
C LEU A 364 40.74 -11.05 -7.50
N GLN A 365 40.38 -12.00 -6.62
CA GLN A 365 41.03 -13.29 -6.59
C GLN A 365 40.84 -14.09 -7.89
N ALA A 366 39.61 -14.12 -8.44
CA ALA A 366 39.34 -14.78 -9.71
C ALA A 366 40.09 -14.12 -10.91
N ILE A 367 40.30 -12.80 -10.84
CA ILE A 367 41.14 -12.06 -11.81
C ILE A 367 42.59 -12.53 -11.70
N ARG A 368 43.18 -12.56 -10.49
CA ARG A 368 44.55 -13.04 -10.26
C ARG A 368 44.74 -14.48 -10.75
N GLU A 369 43.76 -15.35 -10.45
CA GLU A 369 43.76 -16.75 -10.91
C GLU A 369 43.72 -16.84 -12.43
N SER A 370 42.88 -16.04 -13.09
CA SER A 370 42.77 -16.01 -14.55
C SER A 370 44.03 -15.47 -15.22
N GLU A 371 44.65 -14.43 -14.66
CA GLU A 371 45.92 -13.85 -15.15
C GLU A 371 47.05 -14.86 -15.07
N ALA A 372 47.25 -15.49 -13.89
CA ALA A 372 48.29 -16.50 -13.71
C ALA A 372 48.10 -17.69 -14.71
N PHE A 373 46.86 -18.12 -14.91
CA PHE A 373 46.58 -19.20 -15.85
C PHE A 373 46.80 -18.77 -17.32
N MET A 374 46.39 -17.56 -17.70
CA MET A 374 46.64 -17.02 -19.06
C MET A 374 48.13 -16.85 -19.34
N ASN A 375 48.96 -16.46 -18.37
CA ASN A 375 50.41 -16.38 -18.53
C ASN A 375 50.98 -17.75 -18.92
N VAL A 376 50.48 -18.83 -18.33
CA VAL A 376 50.90 -20.19 -18.69
C VAL A 376 50.40 -20.62 -20.07
N VAL A 377 49.14 -20.38 -20.41
CA VAL A 377 48.53 -20.81 -21.68
C VAL A 377 49.04 -19.98 -22.88
N ASN A 378 49.40 -18.72 -22.68
CA ASN A 378 49.93 -17.82 -23.73
C ASN A 378 51.36 -18.21 -24.13
N ASP A 379 52.14 -18.83 -23.25
CA ASP A 379 53.44 -19.41 -23.59
C ASP A 379 53.22 -20.86 -24.05
N ARG A 380 53.06 -21.00 -25.34
CA ARG A 380 52.70 -22.26 -25.97
C ARG A 380 53.72 -23.38 -25.70
N GLU A 381 54.99 -23.08 -25.74
CA GLU A 381 56.03 -24.06 -25.57
C GLU A 381 56.07 -24.60 -24.15
N ARG A 382 56.07 -23.69 -23.15
CA ARG A 382 56.05 -24.09 -21.72
C ARG A 382 54.72 -24.75 -21.34
N CYS A 383 53.61 -24.35 -21.96
CA CYS A 383 52.29 -24.96 -21.74
C CYS A 383 52.18 -26.37 -22.27
N GLU A 384 52.71 -26.67 -23.50
CA GLU A 384 52.73 -28.00 -24.07
C GLU A 384 53.60 -28.95 -23.24
N GLU A 385 54.76 -28.48 -22.76
CA GLU A 385 55.65 -29.27 -21.90
C GLU A 385 55.01 -29.52 -20.51
N LEU A 386 54.42 -28.52 -19.88
CA LEU A 386 53.65 -28.67 -18.66
C LEU A 386 52.54 -29.73 -18.80
N THR A 387 51.81 -29.68 -19.90
CA THR A 387 50.73 -30.60 -20.21
C THR A 387 51.27 -32.03 -20.35
N ARG A 388 52.40 -32.21 -21.04
CA ARG A 388 53.08 -33.47 -21.21
C ARG A 388 53.48 -34.05 -19.83
N ILE A 389 54.10 -33.27 -18.97
CA ILE A 389 54.52 -33.69 -17.65
C ILE A 389 53.33 -34.08 -16.78
N ILE A 390 52.26 -33.26 -16.77
CA ILE A 390 51.05 -33.63 -16.01
C ILE A 390 50.46 -34.96 -16.47
N VAL A 391 50.47 -35.24 -17.76
CA VAL A 391 49.96 -36.51 -18.32
C VAL A 391 50.85 -37.68 -17.97
N SER A 392 52.18 -37.54 -18.07
CA SER A 392 53.14 -38.66 -17.89
C SER A 392 53.48 -38.91 -16.43
N GLU A 393 53.66 -37.87 -15.61
CA GLU A 393 54.19 -37.90 -14.27
C GLU A 393 53.24 -37.42 -13.18
N GLY A 394 52.12 -36.83 -13.60
CA GLY A 394 51.07 -36.39 -12.70
C GLY A 394 51.20 -34.95 -12.20
N LYS A 395 50.18 -34.51 -11.48
CA LYS A 395 50.05 -33.10 -11.04
C LYS A 395 51.17 -32.61 -10.15
N LYS A 396 51.83 -33.49 -9.35
CA LYS A 396 52.93 -33.13 -8.47
C LYS A 396 54.16 -32.72 -9.27
N ALA A 397 54.52 -33.45 -10.34
CA ALA A 397 55.59 -33.08 -11.25
C ALA A 397 55.22 -31.77 -12.01
N GLY A 398 53.96 -31.63 -12.45
CA GLY A 398 53.50 -30.37 -13.05
C GLY A 398 53.64 -29.14 -12.11
N LYS A 399 53.38 -29.30 -10.81
CA LYS A 399 53.62 -28.24 -9.81
C LYS A 399 55.07 -27.83 -9.74
N GLN A 400 55.95 -28.83 -9.69
CA GLN A 400 57.40 -28.62 -9.68
C GLN A 400 57.86 -27.90 -10.94
N TYR A 401 57.38 -28.32 -12.10
CA TYR A 401 57.71 -27.67 -13.37
C TYR A 401 57.27 -26.18 -13.40
N VAL A 402 56.06 -25.84 -12.93
CA VAL A 402 55.60 -24.47 -12.85
C VAL A 402 56.51 -23.65 -11.91
N THR A 403 56.91 -24.22 -10.77
CA THR A 403 57.78 -23.54 -9.82
C THR A 403 59.17 -23.23 -10.39
N GLU A 404 59.68 -24.11 -11.28
CA GLU A 404 61.04 -23.97 -11.81
C GLU A 404 61.10 -23.13 -13.10
N HIS A 405 60.03 -23.09 -13.89
CA HIS A 405 60.03 -22.49 -15.22
C HIS A 405 59.19 -21.23 -15.38
N PHE A 406 58.36 -20.87 -14.41
CA PHE A 406 57.60 -19.61 -14.40
C PHE A 406 58.07 -18.69 -13.28
N THR A 407 58.17 -17.41 -13.59
CA THR A 407 58.57 -16.42 -12.59
C THR A 407 57.41 -16.19 -11.61
N ARG A 408 57.72 -15.66 -10.42
CA ARG A 408 56.68 -15.28 -9.42
C ARG A 408 55.78 -14.15 -9.86
N GLU A 409 56.17 -13.36 -10.86
CA GLU A 409 55.33 -12.34 -11.51
C GLU A 409 54.34 -12.99 -12.51
N GLU A 410 54.76 -14.05 -13.20
CA GLU A 410 53.88 -14.80 -14.13
C GLU A 410 52.90 -15.71 -13.37
N VAL A 411 53.37 -16.45 -12.37
CA VAL A 411 52.57 -17.35 -11.54
C VAL A 411 52.96 -17.17 -10.07
N PRO A 412 52.20 -16.41 -9.28
CA PRO A 412 52.39 -16.25 -7.84
C PRO A 412 52.41 -17.59 -7.13
N GLU A 413 53.21 -17.68 -6.07
CA GLU A 413 53.47 -18.92 -5.33
C GLU A 413 52.18 -19.56 -4.78
N ASP A 414 51.24 -18.75 -4.32
CA ASP A 414 49.91 -19.17 -3.83
C ASP A 414 49.00 -19.69 -4.95
N LEU A 415 49.29 -19.43 -6.22
CA LEU A 415 48.50 -19.86 -7.37
C LEU A 415 49.10 -21.02 -8.15
N ILE A 416 50.29 -21.50 -7.78
CA ILE A 416 50.94 -22.64 -8.46
C ILE A 416 50.07 -23.89 -8.40
N ASP A 417 49.44 -24.18 -7.27
CA ASP A 417 48.51 -25.32 -7.13
C ASP A 417 47.25 -25.14 -8.00
N PHE A 418 46.73 -23.94 -8.08
CA PHE A 418 45.60 -23.62 -8.94
C PHE A 418 45.92 -23.87 -10.40
N VAL A 419 47.03 -23.36 -10.89
CA VAL A 419 47.47 -23.50 -12.29
C VAL A 419 47.78 -24.94 -12.64
N SER A 420 48.57 -25.67 -11.82
CA SER A 420 49.01 -27.05 -12.12
C SER A 420 47.95 -28.10 -11.91
N SER A 421 46.82 -27.82 -11.24
CA SER A 421 45.77 -28.81 -10.93
C SER A 421 44.63 -28.85 -11.95
N ARG A 422 44.61 -27.96 -12.95
CA ARG A 422 43.57 -27.87 -13.96
C ARG A 422 43.47 -29.13 -14.83
N SER A 423 42.32 -29.38 -15.45
CA SER A 423 42.15 -30.46 -16.41
C SER A 423 42.81 -30.09 -17.73
N ILE A 424 43.35 -31.13 -18.44
CA ILE A 424 44.05 -30.94 -19.71
C ILE A 424 43.29 -30.09 -20.74
N PRO A 425 41.96 -30.25 -20.97
CA PRO A 425 41.24 -29.41 -21.90
C PRO A 425 41.34 -27.88 -21.60
N ASN A 426 41.50 -27.50 -20.35
CA ASN A 426 41.62 -26.08 -19.99
C ASN A 426 42.89 -25.42 -20.55
N TYR A 427 43.99 -26.15 -20.66
CA TYR A 427 45.25 -25.66 -21.26
C TYR A 427 45.16 -25.45 -22.77
N CYS A 428 44.14 -26.06 -23.42
CA CYS A 428 43.91 -25.89 -24.84
C CYS A 428 42.94 -24.79 -25.20
N ASP A 429 42.22 -24.23 -24.21
CA ASP A 429 41.16 -23.20 -24.42
C ASP A 429 41.45 -21.90 -23.68
N GLY A 430 42.53 -21.21 -24.08
CA GLY A 430 42.90 -19.89 -23.51
C GLY A 430 41.87 -18.79 -23.78
N GLY A 431 41.01 -18.95 -24.79
CA GLY A 431 39.98 -17.96 -25.15
C GLY A 431 38.88 -17.84 -24.09
N LYS A 432 38.52 -18.92 -23.43
CA LYS A 432 37.55 -18.96 -22.33
C LYS A 432 37.99 -18.10 -21.16
N TYR A 433 39.22 -18.30 -20.68
CA TYR A 433 39.78 -17.56 -19.56
C TYR A 433 39.92 -16.06 -19.84
N LYS A 434 40.24 -15.66 -21.07
CA LYS A 434 40.27 -14.27 -21.50
C LYS A 434 38.88 -13.61 -21.43
N THR A 435 37.85 -14.34 -21.82
CA THR A 435 36.45 -13.84 -21.76
C THR A 435 36.00 -13.72 -20.30
N GLU A 436 36.29 -14.72 -19.45
CA GLU A 436 35.97 -14.70 -18.03
C GLU A 436 36.70 -13.53 -17.32
N TYR A 437 37.98 -13.33 -17.59
CA TYR A 437 38.79 -12.22 -17.05
C TYR A 437 38.19 -10.86 -17.39
N GLN A 438 37.80 -10.63 -18.64
CA GLN A 438 37.15 -9.38 -19.04
C GLN A 438 35.78 -9.20 -18.34
N GLY A 439 35.04 -10.28 -18.16
CA GLY A 439 33.80 -10.29 -17.41
C GLY A 439 33.99 -9.91 -15.95
N TYR A 440 35.04 -10.43 -15.30
CA TYR A 440 35.37 -10.09 -13.90
C TYR A 440 35.79 -8.61 -13.75
N LEU A 441 36.61 -8.10 -14.67
CA LEU A 441 36.99 -6.68 -14.66
C LEU A 441 35.77 -5.77 -14.76
N TYR A 442 34.82 -6.06 -15.66
CA TYR A 442 33.59 -5.30 -15.79
C TYR A 442 32.74 -5.36 -14.50
N GLN A 443 32.66 -6.55 -13.87
CA GLN A 443 31.93 -6.71 -12.60
C GLN A 443 32.59 -5.92 -11.45
N VAL A 444 33.94 -5.94 -11.36
CA VAL A 444 34.68 -5.14 -10.37
C VAL A 444 34.42 -3.65 -10.57
N GLU A 445 34.43 -3.16 -11.82
CA GLU A 445 34.15 -1.77 -12.13
C GLU A 445 32.71 -1.39 -11.74
N SER A 446 31.74 -2.29 -12.01
CA SER A 446 30.34 -2.10 -11.60
C SER A 446 30.20 -2.05 -10.08
N LEU A 447 30.88 -2.95 -9.35
CA LEU A 447 30.87 -2.93 -7.88
C LEU A 447 31.54 -1.68 -7.31
N ASN A 448 32.63 -1.19 -7.91
CA ASN A 448 33.25 0.06 -7.47
C ASN A 448 32.27 1.24 -7.61
N ARG A 449 31.58 1.38 -8.73
CA ARG A 449 30.53 2.41 -8.89
C ARG A 449 29.43 2.27 -7.86
N SER A 450 29.02 1.05 -7.52
CA SER A 450 28.02 0.81 -6.48
C SER A 450 28.54 1.15 -5.08
N LEU A 451 29.81 0.90 -4.79
CA LEU A 451 30.46 1.28 -3.52
C LEU A 451 30.66 2.80 -3.39
N ASP A 452 30.89 3.49 -4.52
CA ASP A 452 31.04 4.95 -4.54
C ASP A 452 29.72 5.67 -4.25
N ASP A 453 28.56 5.06 -4.55
CA ASP A 453 27.24 5.65 -4.33
C ASP A 453 26.23 4.58 -3.85
N LEU A 454 26.35 4.19 -2.59
CA LEU A 454 25.43 3.26 -1.94
C LEU A 454 24.01 3.82 -1.81
N ASP A 455 23.86 5.14 -1.77
CA ASP A 455 22.55 5.80 -1.69
C ASP A 455 21.76 5.61 -2.98
N ALA A 456 22.40 5.79 -4.11
CA ALA A 456 21.77 5.48 -5.40
C ALA A 456 21.38 4.00 -5.51
N VAL A 457 22.20 3.10 -4.96
CA VAL A 457 21.90 1.66 -4.93
C VAL A 457 20.64 1.39 -4.10
N ILE A 458 20.54 1.94 -2.89
CA ILE A 458 19.36 1.75 -2.01
C ILE A 458 18.10 2.33 -2.68
N ILE A 459 18.19 3.52 -3.27
CA ILE A 459 17.05 4.13 -4.00
C ILE A 459 16.60 3.21 -5.14
N ALA A 460 17.54 2.69 -5.93
CA ALA A 460 17.23 1.77 -7.02
C ALA A 460 16.61 0.46 -6.51
N GLN A 461 17.09 -0.07 -5.37
CA GLN A 461 16.48 -1.21 -4.71
C GLN A 461 15.05 -0.93 -4.29
N MET A 462 14.76 0.21 -3.64
CA MET A 462 13.39 0.58 -3.26
C MET A 462 12.45 0.70 -4.46
N GLN A 463 12.90 1.31 -5.55
CA GLN A 463 12.15 1.40 -6.82
C GLN A 463 11.89 0.02 -7.43
N GLY A 464 12.91 -0.84 -7.44
CA GLY A 464 12.79 -2.23 -7.90
C GLY A 464 11.80 -3.05 -7.05
N LEU A 465 11.82 -2.88 -5.73
CA LEU A 465 10.88 -3.51 -4.80
C LEU A 465 9.44 -3.04 -5.03
N LYS A 466 9.23 -1.73 -5.23
CA LYS A 466 7.90 -1.19 -5.58
C LYS A 466 7.39 -1.74 -6.91
N THR A 467 8.25 -1.87 -7.92
CA THR A 467 7.88 -2.47 -9.20
C THR A 467 7.49 -3.94 -9.05
N ARG A 468 8.24 -4.70 -8.24
CA ARG A 468 8.02 -6.15 -8.07
C ARG A 468 6.82 -6.48 -7.18
N TYR A 469 6.65 -5.75 -6.09
CA TYR A 469 5.68 -6.09 -5.05
C TYR A 469 4.55 -5.07 -4.87
N GLY A 470 4.73 -3.83 -5.30
CA GLY A 470 3.82 -2.73 -5.00
C GLY A 470 2.38 -2.93 -5.49
N SER A 471 2.21 -3.59 -6.64
CA SER A 471 0.87 -3.91 -7.16
C SER A 471 0.16 -5.01 -6.35
N ARG A 472 0.93 -5.95 -5.74
CA ARG A 472 0.42 -7.03 -4.89
C ARG A 472 0.17 -6.56 -3.46
N LEU A 473 1.03 -5.68 -2.94
CA LEU A 473 0.98 -5.14 -1.59
C LEU A 473 0.30 -3.76 -1.56
N LYS A 474 -0.87 -3.67 -2.21
CA LYS A 474 -1.70 -2.46 -2.19
C LYS A 474 -2.26 -2.20 -0.80
N ARG A 475 -2.54 -0.91 -0.51
CA ARG A 475 -3.21 -0.51 0.72
C ARG A 475 -4.54 -1.25 0.87
N ARG A 476 -4.77 -1.82 2.04
CA ARG A 476 -5.98 -2.55 2.41
C ARG A 476 -6.85 -1.77 3.40
N THR A 477 -6.23 -1.08 4.35
CA THR A 477 -6.96 -0.26 5.32
C THR A 477 -7.34 1.08 4.70
N GLU A 478 -8.62 1.35 4.59
CA GLU A 478 -9.14 2.61 4.08
C GLU A 478 -9.05 3.71 5.14
N ILE A 479 -8.75 4.95 4.72
CA ILE A 479 -8.64 6.09 5.60
C ILE A 479 -9.96 6.86 5.58
N THR A 480 -10.59 7.02 6.76
CA THR A 480 -11.82 7.80 6.90
C THR A 480 -11.59 9.02 7.80
N ASN A 481 -12.20 10.14 7.44
CA ASN A 481 -12.20 11.36 8.25
C ASN A 481 -13.39 11.42 9.24
N VAL A 482 -14.30 10.43 9.17
CA VAL A 482 -15.51 10.43 10.00
C VAL A 482 -15.19 9.87 11.37
N ASP A 483 -15.17 10.73 12.38
CA ASP A 483 -15.08 10.34 13.78
C ASP A 483 -16.46 10.35 14.44
N TYR A 484 -16.95 9.16 14.82
CA TYR A 484 -18.18 9.02 15.60
C TYR A 484 -17.90 9.10 17.11
N SER A 485 -17.08 10.03 17.56
CA SER A 485 -16.89 10.29 18.99
C SER A 485 -18.05 11.16 19.52
N PHE A 486 -19.20 10.52 19.77
CA PHE A 486 -20.43 11.21 20.19
C PHE A 486 -20.61 11.22 21.70
N THR A 487 -21.11 12.34 22.19
CA THR A 487 -21.46 12.54 23.59
C THR A 487 -22.94 12.29 23.89
N SER A 488 -23.82 12.22 22.87
CA SER A 488 -25.25 11.91 23.06
C SER A 488 -25.92 11.30 21.82
N ALA A 489 -27.02 10.59 22.01
CA ALA A 489 -27.84 10.01 20.94
C ALA A 489 -28.49 11.05 20.00
N ASN A 490 -28.49 12.33 20.36
CA ASN A 490 -29.00 13.42 19.54
C ASN A 490 -27.99 13.98 18.52
N ASP A 491 -26.69 13.58 18.66
CA ASP A 491 -25.61 14.02 17.74
C ASP A 491 -25.46 13.06 16.54
N VAL A 492 -26.34 12.07 16.41
CA VAL A 492 -26.34 11.03 15.38
C VAL A 492 -26.65 11.57 13.95
N LYS A 493 -26.54 12.86 13.72
CA LYS A 493 -26.79 13.45 12.39
C LYS A 493 -25.55 13.65 11.53
N GLU A 494 -24.36 13.27 11.97
CA GLU A 494 -23.24 13.14 11.05
C GLU A 494 -23.26 11.72 10.43
N LYS A 495 -23.73 11.66 9.22
CA LYS A 495 -24.04 10.45 8.47
C LYS A 495 -22.79 9.66 8.10
N VAL A 496 -22.87 8.34 8.22
CA VAL A 496 -21.98 7.40 7.53
C VAL A 496 -22.02 7.74 6.04
N LEU A 497 -20.89 8.08 5.44
CA LEU A 497 -20.79 8.20 4.00
C LEU A 497 -20.94 6.80 3.39
N ASP A 498 -22.12 6.52 2.87
CA ASP A 498 -22.34 5.31 2.09
C ASP A 498 -21.62 5.48 0.75
N THR A 499 -20.43 4.86 0.65
CA THR A 499 -19.60 4.90 -0.56
C THR A 499 -20.02 3.87 -1.61
N SER A 500 -21.17 3.21 -1.42
CA SER A 500 -21.67 2.28 -2.43
C SER A 500 -21.89 3.01 -3.76
N LYS A 501 -21.41 2.40 -4.84
CA LYS A 501 -21.55 2.95 -6.20
C LYS A 501 -23.01 3.09 -6.56
N CYS A 502 -23.40 4.27 -7.01
CA CYS A 502 -24.73 4.59 -7.49
C CYS A 502 -24.66 5.21 -8.87
N TYR A 503 -25.76 5.07 -9.62
CA TYR A 503 -25.95 5.66 -10.93
C TYR A 503 -27.06 6.68 -10.83
N TYR A 504 -26.83 7.86 -11.40
CA TYR A 504 -27.76 8.96 -11.37
C TYR A 504 -28.25 9.27 -12.77
N GLU A 505 -29.54 9.46 -12.90
CA GLU A 505 -30.18 9.83 -14.15
C GLU A 505 -31.14 10.98 -13.93
N CYS A 506 -30.98 12.06 -14.72
CA CYS A 506 -31.90 13.20 -14.69
C CYS A 506 -32.59 13.34 -16.06
N LYS A 507 -33.92 13.49 -16.03
CA LYS A 507 -34.76 13.72 -17.18
C LYS A 507 -35.93 14.61 -16.82
N ASN A 508 -36.19 15.67 -17.59
CA ASN A 508 -37.28 16.60 -17.35
C ASN A 508 -37.36 17.06 -15.87
N ASN A 509 -36.23 17.41 -15.28
CA ASN A 509 -36.07 17.79 -13.87
C ASN A 509 -36.38 16.67 -12.85
N PHE A 510 -36.59 15.42 -13.26
CA PHE A 510 -36.72 14.27 -12.38
C PHE A 510 -35.36 13.57 -12.21
N LEU A 511 -34.89 13.43 -10.99
CA LEU A 511 -33.63 12.77 -10.64
C LEU A 511 -33.91 11.40 -10.05
N LYS A 512 -33.25 10.37 -10.60
CA LYS A 512 -33.22 9.00 -10.09
C LYS A 512 -31.86 8.66 -9.50
N LYS A 513 -31.88 7.92 -8.42
CA LYS A 513 -30.71 7.25 -7.84
C LYS A 513 -30.87 5.75 -7.99
N LEU A 514 -30.00 5.12 -8.78
CA LEU A 514 -30.09 3.71 -9.14
C LEU A 514 -28.89 2.93 -8.58
N ARG A 515 -29.07 1.65 -8.25
CA ARG A 515 -27.96 0.75 -7.88
C ARG A 515 -27.22 0.20 -9.10
N PHE A 516 -27.93 0.04 -10.22
CA PHE A 516 -27.36 -0.48 -11.46
C PHE A 516 -27.72 0.46 -12.61
N PRO A 517 -26.86 0.58 -13.64
CA PRO A 517 -27.13 1.45 -14.77
C PRO A 517 -28.34 0.93 -15.56
N ASP A 518 -29.25 1.84 -15.93
CA ASP A 518 -30.32 1.54 -16.87
C ASP A 518 -29.83 1.79 -18.31
N GLY A 519 -29.45 0.72 -19.01
CA GLY A 519 -28.97 0.79 -20.39
C GLY A 519 -30.06 1.25 -21.41
N SER A 520 -31.36 1.19 -21.04
CA SER A 520 -32.47 1.57 -21.89
C SER A 520 -32.95 3.01 -21.66
N SER A 521 -32.46 3.67 -20.61
CA SER A 521 -32.88 5.02 -20.22
C SER A 521 -32.48 6.07 -21.27
N LYS A 522 -33.40 6.97 -21.58
CA LYS A 522 -33.20 8.18 -22.41
C LYS A 522 -33.09 9.43 -21.52
N ALA A 523 -32.31 9.35 -20.44
CA ALA A 523 -32.07 10.48 -19.57
C ALA A 523 -31.16 11.52 -20.24
N GLU A 524 -31.38 12.80 -19.92
CA GLU A 524 -30.59 13.94 -20.42
C GLU A 524 -29.20 13.94 -19.79
N PHE A 525 -29.13 13.58 -18.50
CA PHE A 525 -27.87 13.48 -17.76
C PHE A 525 -27.75 12.09 -17.15
N LYS A 526 -26.59 11.46 -17.33
CA LYS A 526 -26.23 10.17 -16.73
C LYS A 526 -24.81 10.27 -16.19
N PHE A 527 -24.62 9.92 -14.93
CA PHE A 527 -23.29 9.91 -14.31
C PHE A 527 -23.23 8.93 -13.15
N GLU A 528 -22.03 8.58 -12.77
CA GLU A 528 -21.74 7.71 -11.67
C GLU A 528 -21.31 8.53 -10.43
N GLY A 529 -21.59 8.00 -9.25
CA GLY A 529 -21.18 8.56 -7.98
C GLY A 529 -21.41 7.58 -6.86
N THR A 530 -21.34 8.06 -5.62
CA THR A 530 -21.61 7.26 -4.43
C THR A 530 -22.96 7.59 -3.81
N ALA A 531 -23.46 6.72 -2.95
CA ALA A 531 -24.73 6.93 -2.28
C ALA A 531 -24.77 8.16 -1.36
N SER A 532 -23.62 8.73 -1.03
CA SER A 532 -23.45 9.87 -0.10
C SER A 532 -22.85 11.11 -0.75
N ASP A 533 -22.73 11.15 -2.06
CA ASP A 533 -22.17 12.32 -2.74
C ASP A 533 -23.09 13.55 -2.61
N THR A 534 -22.49 14.71 -2.73
CA THR A 534 -23.21 15.94 -2.99
C THR A 534 -23.20 16.20 -4.49
N LEU A 535 -24.38 16.31 -5.09
CA LEU A 535 -24.52 16.71 -6.49
C LEU A 535 -24.62 18.22 -6.58
N LEU A 536 -23.99 18.75 -7.61
CA LEU A 536 -24.11 20.13 -8.02
C LEU A 536 -24.93 20.20 -9.28
N ALA A 537 -25.96 21.04 -9.31
CA ALA A 537 -26.75 21.30 -10.49
C ALA A 537 -26.82 22.79 -10.78
N PHE A 538 -27.01 23.13 -12.05
CA PHE A 538 -27.28 24.48 -12.53
C PHE A 538 -28.63 24.49 -13.23
N ASP A 539 -29.42 25.54 -12.99
CA ASP A 539 -30.66 25.75 -13.71
C ASP A 539 -30.47 26.77 -14.86
N ASN A 540 -31.51 26.94 -15.69
CA ASN A 540 -31.51 27.89 -16.81
C ASN A 540 -31.49 29.35 -16.36
N ARG A 541 -31.67 29.63 -15.07
CA ARG A 541 -31.59 30.98 -14.46
C ARG A 541 -30.19 31.22 -13.87
N GLY A 542 -29.24 30.31 -14.00
CA GLY A 542 -27.88 30.42 -13.48
C GLY A 542 -27.78 30.25 -11.98
N ARG A 543 -28.80 29.68 -11.32
CA ARG A 543 -28.75 29.38 -9.89
C ARG A 543 -27.96 28.09 -9.70
N VAL A 544 -27.22 28.01 -8.58
CA VAL A 544 -26.47 26.83 -8.17
C VAL A 544 -27.27 26.06 -7.14
N LEU A 545 -27.47 24.79 -7.38
CA LEU A 545 -28.31 23.91 -6.60
C LEU A 545 -27.47 22.79 -6.01
N ARG A 546 -27.64 22.53 -4.72
CA ARG A 546 -26.99 21.41 -4.03
C ARG A 546 -28.02 20.34 -3.73
N ILE A 547 -27.73 19.11 -4.13
CA ILE A 547 -28.58 17.95 -3.92
C ILE A 547 -27.78 16.92 -3.12
N TYR A 548 -28.27 16.59 -1.95
CA TYR A 548 -27.64 15.61 -1.07
C TYR A 548 -28.19 14.23 -1.40
N THR A 549 -27.37 13.38 -2.00
CA THR A 549 -27.83 12.07 -2.49
C THR A 549 -28.27 11.14 -1.38
N GLU A 550 -27.81 11.37 -0.17
CA GLU A 550 -28.26 10.65 1.03
C GLU A 550 -29.75 10.86 1.31
N GLU A 551 -30.30 12.02 0.96
CA GLU A 551 -31.73 12.32 1.13
C GLU A 551 -32.60 11.69 0.03
N LEU A 552 -31.96 11.18 -1.02
CA LEU A 552 -32.66 10.58 -2.16
C LEU A 552 -32.92 9.09 -1.94
N PRO A 553 -34.14 8.60 -2.17
CA PRO A 553 -34.41 7.17 -2.15
C PRO A 553 -33.71 6.49 -3.32
N VAL A 554 -33.32 5.22 -3.13
CA VAL A 554 -32.89 4.38 -4.25
C VAL A 554 -34.14 3.98 -5.06
N ASN A 555 -34.10 4.29 -6.34
CA ASN A 555 -35.19 4.06 -7.27
C ASN A 555 -34.99 2.74 -8.04
N SER A 556 -36.10 2.15 -8.51
CA SER A 556 -36.06 1.16 -9.57
C SER A 556 -35.99 1.83 -10.96
N ALA A 557 -35.62 1.08 -11.99
CA ALA A 557 -35.58 1.61 -13.37
C ALA A 557 -36.95 2.17 -13.84
N TYR A 558 -38.04 1.65 -13.28
CA TYR A 558 -39.41 2.04 -13.65
C TYR A 558 -39.98 3.24 -12.88
N ASP A 559 -39.30 3.69 -11.80
CA ASP A 559 -39.74 4.84 -11.01
C ASP A 559 -39.54 6.13 -11.81
N THR A 560 -40.35 7.15 -11.54
CA THR A 560 -40.18 8.48 -12.16
C THR A 560 -39.00 9.26 -11.53
N GLY A 561 -38.61 8.96 -10.30
CA GLY A 561 -37.59 9.69 -9.55
C GLY A 561 -38.17 10.84 -8.74
N ILE A 562 -37.30 11.72 -8.23
CA ILE A 562 -37.68 12.90 -7.44
C ILE A 562 -37.72 14.12 -8.36
N TYR A 563 -38.81 14.88 -8.30
CA TYR A 563 -38.92 16.18 -8.98
C TYR A 563 -38.11 17.23 -8.27
N LEU A 564 -37.00 17.68 -8.89
CA LEU A 564 -36.01 18.54 -8.28
C LEU A 564 -36.55 19.93 -7.82
N PRO A 565 -37.39 20.64 -8.58
CA PRO A 565 -37.92 21.91 -8.12
C PRO A 565 -38.63 21.80 -6.77
N ARG A 566 -39.46 20.79 -6.58
CA ARG A 566 -40.17 20.53 -5.33
C ARG A 566 -39.23 20.12 -4.20
N TYR A 567 -38.23 19.29 -4.49
CA TYR A 567 -37.21 18.90 -3.52
C TYR A 567 -36.38 20.09 -3.02
N LEU A 568 -36.12 21.05 -3.91
CA LEU A 568 -35.33 22.25 -3.64
C LEU A 568 -36.18 23.39 -3.05
N GLY A 569 -37.51 23.26 -2.98
CA GLY A 569 -38.41 24.30 -2.51
C GLY A 569 -38.50 25.50 -3.45
N LEU A 570 -38.40 25.25 -4.76
CA LEU A 570 -38.53 26.26 -5.80
C LEU A 570 -39.99 26.35 -6.30
N ASP A 571 -40.41 27.52 -6.71
CA ASP A 571 -41.70 27.72 -7.35
C ASP A 571 -41.74 26.99 -8.69
N GLU A 572 -42.84 26.29 -8.97
CA GLU A 572 -43.04 25.57 -10.23
C GLU A 572 -43.35 26.61 -11.32
N ASP A 573 -42.51 26.66 -12.34
CA ASP A 573 -42.61 27.54 -13.49
C ASP A 573 -42.42 26.68 -14.75
N ASP A 574 -43.25 26.88 -15.78
CA ASP A 574 -43.27 26.06 -17.00
C ASP A 574 -41.95 26.09 -17.78
N ASP A 575 -41.15 27.15 -17.61
CA ASP A 575 -39.82 27.30 -18.25
C ASP A 575 -38.63 26.80 -17.42
N TYR A 576 -38.87 26.20 -16.26
CA TYR A 576 -37.78 25.72 -15.41
C TYR A 576 -37.10 24.47 -15.94
N ARG A 577 -35.79 24.51 -16.09
CA ARG A 577 -35.00 23.33 -16.47
C ARG A 577 -33.64 23.31 -15.80
N ILE A 578 -33.19 22.08 -15.48
CA ILE A 578 -31.80 21.83 -15.11
C ILE A 578 -30.96 21.82 -16.38
N THR A 579 -29.90 22.62 -16.40
CA THR A 579 -28.96 22.76 -17.52
C THR A 579 -27.69 21.94 -17.33
N TYR A 580 -27.42 21.53 -16.09
CA TYR A 580 -26.34 20.61 -15.73
C TYR A 580 -26.62 19.98 -14.36
N ILE A 581 -26.20 18.71 -14.18
CA ILE A 581 -26.14 18.02 -12.90
C ILE A 581 -25.01 17.01 -12.91
N GLY A 582 -24.19 16.99 -11.85
CA GLY A 582 -23.06 16.08 -11.68
C GLY A 582 -22.56 16.02 -10.24
N VAL A 583 -21.56 15.18 -9.98
CA VAL A 583 -20.93 15.05 -8.64
C VAL A 583 -20.06 16.27 -8.33
N LEU A 584 -20.10 16.73 -7.09
CA LEU A 584 -19.21 17.80 -6.59
C LEU A 584 -17.82 17.20 -6.27
N ASP A 585 -16.99 17.03 -7.28
CA ASP A 585 -15.69 16.35 -7.21
C ASP A 585 -14.48 17.29 -7.34
N GLY A 586 -14.70 18.58 -7.55
CA GLY A 586 -13.65 19.55 -7.78
C GLY A 586 -13.27 19.72 -9.25
N SER A 587 -14.07 19.24 -10.16
CA SER A 587 -13.92 19.47 -11.60
C SER A 587 -14.15 20.93 -11.96
N GLU A 588 -13.53 21.39 -13.03
CA GLU A 588 -13.82 22.70 -13.63
C GLU A 588 -14.95 22.57 -14.64
N LEU A 589 -16.00 23.38 -14.46
CA LEU A 589 -17.13 23.46 -15.37
C LEU A 589 -17.05 24.70 -16.25
N MET A 590 -17.44 24.54 -17.49
CA MET A 590 -17.60 25.60 -18.47
C MET A 590 -19.10 25.86 -18.66
N LEU A 591 -19.55 27.05 -18.27
CA LEU A 591 -20.93 27.50 -18.43
C LEU A 591 -21.07 28.24 -19.74
N LEU A 592 -21.98 27.80 -20.61
CA LEU A 592 -22.29 28.44 -21.88
C LEU A 592 -23.58 29.26 -21.75
N TYR A 593 -23.54 30.50 -22.23
CA TYR A 593 -24.67 31.42 -22.19
C TYR A 593 -25.24 31.65 -23.60
N ARG A 594 -26.57 31.88 -23.67
CA ARG A 594 -27.26 32.15 -24.94
C ARG A 594 -26.75 33.39 -25.66
N ASP A 595 -26.17 34.33 -24.94
CA ASP A 595 -25.58 35.57 -25.49
C ASP A 595 -24.15 35.40 -26.04
N GLY A 596 -23.65 34.14 -26.13
CA GLY A 596 -22.34 33.81 -26.71
C GLY A 596 -21.16 33.98 -25.76
N TYR A 597 -21.43 34.18 -24.48
CA TYR A 597 -20.39 34.22 -23.45
C TYR A 597 -20.16 32.83 -22.84
N VAL A 598 -18.96 32.65 -22.32
CA VAL A 598 -18.56 31.45 -21.55
C VAL A 598 -17.96 31.89 -20.21
N GLY A 599 -18.35 31.24 -19.15
CA GLY A 599 -17.80 31.38 -17.81
C GLY A 599 -17.22 30.07 -17.30
N PHE A 600 -16.21 30.12 -16.44
CA PHE A 600 -15.62 28.96 -15.79
C PHE A 600 -15.94 28.93 -14.31
N VAL A 601 -16.21 27.74 -13.78
CA VAL A 601 -16.56 27.50 -12.39
C VAL A 601 -15.82 26.29 -11.87
N ASP A 602 -15.04 26.46 -10.81
CA ASP A 602 -14.46 25.36 -10.05
C ASP A 602 -15.49 24.83 -9.05
N THR A 603 -15.88 23.56 -9.20
CA THR A 603 -16.89 22.95 -8.32
C THR A 603 -16.47 22.90 -6.85
N LYS A 604 -15.16 22.93 -6.54
CA LYS A 604 -14.63 23.03 -5.16
C LYS A 604 -15.11 24.28 -4.42
N GLU A 605 -15.33 25.37 -5.11
CA GLU A 605 -15.77 26.62 -4.50
C GLU A 605 -17.16 26.52 -3.82
N TRP A 606 -17.90 25.45 -4.13
CA TRP A 606 -19.24 25.16 -3.63
C TRP A 606 -19.27 24.07 -2.56
N SER A 607 -18.12 23.60 -2.08
CA SER A 607 -17.98 22.56 -1.07
C SER A 607 -18.29 23.03 0.38
N ASP A 608 -18.75 24.26 0.59
CA ASP A 608 -19.03 24.85 1.90
C ASP A 608 -19.97 23.96 2.74
N ASN A 609 -19.58 23.73 3.99
CA ASN A 609 -20.22 22.82 4.93
C ASN A 609 -21.60 23.25 5.45
N ASN A 610 -22.16 24.36 4.96
CA ASN A 610 -23.47 24.82 5.40
C ASN A 610 -24.62 24.08 4.70
N ARG A 611 -24.94 22.88 5.18
CA ARG A 611 -25.96 21.97 4.65
C ARG A 611 -27.40 22.52 4.65
N ARG A 612 -27.65 23.71 5.23
CA ARG A 612 -28.99 24.30 5.27
C ARG A 612 -29.40 25.03 3.98
N ILE A 613 -28.43 25.37 3.14
CA ILE A 613 -28.68 26.12 1.91
C ILE A 613 -28.61 25.16 0.71
N LYS A 614 -29.79 24.74 0.23
CA LYS A 614 -29.92 23.91 -0.98
C LYS A 614 -29.85 24.73 -2.27
N VAL A 615 -30.31 25.98 -2.23
CA VAL A 615 -30.34 26.89 -3.39
C VAL A 615 -29.49 28.11 -3.08
N LEU A 616 -28.49 28.35 -3.90
CA LEU A 616 -27.63 29.54 -3.79
C LEU A 616 -28.23 30.62 -4.69
N GLN A 617 -28.95 31.57 -4.11
CA GLN A 617 -29.72 32.59 -4.82
C GLN A 617 -28.87 33.62 -5.57
N LYS A 618 -27.60 33.80 -5.21
CA LYS A 618 -26.68 34.65 -5.98
C LYS A 618 -26.07 33.78 -7.08
N GLY A 619 -26.62 33.89 -8.27
CA GLY A 619 -26.07 33.32 -9.49
C GLY A 619 -24.61 33.75 -9.67
N ILE A 620 -23.88 32.93 -10.40
CA ILE A 620 -22.47 33.17 -10.71
C ILE A 620 -22.30 34.44 -11.53
N HIS A 621 -23.33 34.80 -12.31
CA HIS A 621 -23.37 35.95 -13.23
C HIS A 621 -24.70 36.71 -13.16
N PRO A 622 -24.79 37.93 -13.75
CA PRO A 622 -25.98 38.74 -13.67
C PRO A 622 -27.26 38.01 -14.11
N GLU A 623 -28.38 38.26 -13.43
CA GLU A 623 -29.67 37.61 -13.65
C GLU A 623 -30.22 37.71 -15.09
N SER A 624 -29.68 38.60 -15.92
CA SER A 624 -30.06 38.80 -17.31
C SER A 624 -29.43 37.79 -18.29
N ALA A 625 -28.53 36.90 -17.83
CA ALA A 625 -27.81 35.98 -18.70
C ALA A 625 -28.37 34.56 -18.54
N GLU A 626 -29.13 34.11 -19.54
CA GLU A 626 -29.69 32.75 -19.56
C GLU A 626 -28.58 31.73 -19.82
N VAL A 627 -28.42 30.77 -18.89
CA VAL A 627 -27.49 29.63 -19.05
C VAL A 627 -28.10 28.62 -19.99
N LEU A 628 -27.44 28.40 -21.10
CA LEU A 628 -27.83 27.36 -22.06
C LEU A 628 -27.47 25.96 -21.55
N GLY A 629 -26.28 25.82 -20.98
CA GLY A 629 -25.81 24.56 -20.39
C GLY A 629 -24.45 24.71 -19.73
N ALA A 630 -24.03 23.63 -19.08
CA ALA A 630 -22.70 23.49 -18.50
C ALA A 630 -22.09 22.15 -18.94
N VAL A 631 -20.79 22.16 -19.18
CA VAL A 631 -20.01 20.97 -19.54
C VAL A 631 -18.74 20.91 -18.71
N LEU A 632 -18.26 19.70 -18.43
CA LEU A 632 -16.92 19.51 -17.86
C LEU A 632 -15.89 20.04 -18.85
N LYS A 633 -14.93 20.82 -18.37
CA LYS A 633 -13.80 21.24 -19.17
C LYS A 633 -12.87 20.06 -19.38
N GLU A 634 -12.86 19.54 -20.60
CA GLU A 634 -11.90 18.54 -21.03
C GLU A 634 -10.80 19.22 -21.85
N TRP A 635 -9.56 18.83 -21.64
CA TRP A 635 -8.40 19.30 -22.40
C TRP A 635 -8.46 18.74 -23.83
N ASN A 636 -7.98 19.53 -24.78
CA ASN A 636 -7.95 19.16 -26.21
C ASN A 636 -9.36 18.83 -26.78
N SER A 637 -10.36 19.63 -26.39
CA SER A 637 -11.73 19.49 -26.87
C SER A 637 -12.19 20.68 -27.69
N MET A 638 -13.22 20.49 -28.49
CA MET A 638 -13.86 21.53 -29.32
C MET A 638 -15.28 21.76 -28.84
N LEU A 639 -15.67 23.00 -28.68
CA LEU A 639 -17.03 23.44 -28.42
C LEU A 639 -17.67 23.93 -29.70
N PHE A 640 -18.73 23.30 -30.12
CA PHE A 640 -19.60 23.72 -31.23
C PHE A 640 -20.86 24.35 -30.70
N VAL A 641 -21.37 25.38 -31.35
CA VAL A 641 -22.63 26.02 -31.01
C VAL A 641 -23.45 26.28 -32.26
N THR A 642 -24.76 26.22 -32.11
CA THR A 642 -25.72 26.54 -33.19
C THR A 642 -26.66 27.64 -32.68
N ASP A 643 -26.95 28.65 -33.51
CA ASP A 643 -27.94 29.67 -33.20
C ASP A 643 -29.36 29.26 -33.62
N THR A 644 -30.35 30.03 -33.19
CA THR A 644 -31.78 29.80 -33.54
C THR A 644 -32.08 29.80 -35.03
N THR A 645 -31.15 30.26 -35.89
CA THR A 645 -31.29 30.28 -37.35
C THR A 645 -30.52 29.15 -38.05
N GLY A 646 -29.93 28.24 -37.26
CA GLY A 646 -29.18 27.08 -37.75
C GLY A 646 -27.75 27.41 -38.22
N ARG A 647 -27.18 28.52 -37.75
CA ARG A 647 -25.77 28.86 -38.02
C ARG A 647 -24.90 28.19 -37.01
N ILE A 648 -23.75 27.65 -37.45
CA ILE A 648 -22.81 26.93 -36.60
C ILE A 648 -21.51 27.75 -36.43
N SER A 649 -20.92 27.68 -35.26
CA SER A 649 -19.59 28.15 -34.94
C SER A 649 -18.90 27.17 -33.98
N TRP A 650 -17.59 27.29 -33.86
CA TRP A 650 -16.80 26.43 -33.00
C TRP A 650 -15.57 27.14 -32.46
N VAL A 651 -15.01 26.61 -31.36
CA VAL A 651 -13.78 27.09 -30.73
C VAL A 651 -13.11 25.91 -30.02
N TYR A 652 -11.77 25.91 -29.94
CA TYR A 652 -11.10 25.03 -28.99
C TYR A 652 -11.33 25.46 -27.56
N THR A 653 -11.65 24.55 -26.68
CA THR A 653 -11.90 24.84 -25.26
C THR A 653 -10.67 25.46 -24.59
N ASP A 654 -9.46 25.07 -25.02
CA ASP A 654 -8.20 25.58 -24.51
C ASP A 654 -7.88 27.02 -24.95
N ASP A 655 -8.47 27.47 -26.05
CA ASP A 655 -8.32 28.86 -26.55
C ASP A 655 -9.21 29.85 -25.78
N ILE A 656 -10.16 29.37 -24.96
CA ILE A 656 -11.06 30.22 -24.20
C ILE A 656 -10.34 30.76 -22.97
N LYS A 657 -10.14 32.07 -22.91
CA LYS A 657 -9.45 32.73 -21.79
C LYS A 657 -10.24 32.57 -20.50
N HIS A 658 -9.63 31.92 -19.52
CA HIS A 658 -10.15 31.85 -18.17
C HIS A 658 -10.11 33.24 -17.52
N LYS A 659 -11.23 33.64 -16.91
CA LYS A 659 -11.37 34.84 -16.09
C LYS A 659 -11.81 34.46 -14.69
N ASN A 660 -11.75 35.44 -13.78
CA ASN A 660 -12.22 35.24 -12.41
C ASN A 660 -13.67 34.76 -12.37
N ARG A 661 -14.04 34.10 -11.28
CA ARG A 661 -15.34 33.44 -10.98
C ARG A 661 -16.60 34.21 -11.44
N THR A 662 -16.60 35.54 -11.36
CA THR A 662 -17.74 36.37 -11.69
C THR A 662 -17.67 36.98 -13.09
N ALA A 663 -16.65 36.63 -13.88
CA ALA A 663 -16.41 37.23 -15.18
C ALA A 663 -16.58 36.23 -16.31
N ARG A 664 -17.39 36.61 -17.29
CA ARG A 664 -17.62 35.84 -18.52
C ARG A 664 -16.69 36.33 -19.64
N THR A 665 -16.28 35.44 -20.54
CA THR A 665 -15.52 35.77 -21.74
C THR A 665 -16.42 35.65 -22.95
N ARG A 666 -16.49 36.69 -23.81
CA ARG A 666 -17.22 36.60 -25.06
C ARG A 666 -16.43 35.71 -26.03
N VAL A 667 -17.02 34.63 -26.45
CA VAL A 667 -16.40 33.60 -27.29
C VAL A 667 -17.02 33.61 -28.68
N PHE A 668 -18.35 33.71 -28.75
CA PHE A 668 -19.09 33.70 -30.00
C PHE A 668 -19.70 35.07 -30.28
N ASN A 669 -19.52 35.55 -31.51
CA ASN A 669 -20.16 36.77 -32.00
C ASN A 669 -21.50 36.40 -32.62
N LEU A 670 -22.58 36.81 -31.98
CA LEU A 670 -23.93 36.55 -32.46
C LEU A 670 -24.16 37.26 -33.84
N TYR A 671 -24.93 36.60 -34.68
CA TYR A 671 -25.35 37.21 -35.97
C TYR A 671 -26.74 37.81 -35.78
N HIS A 672 -26.83 39.14 -35.96
CA HIS A 672 -28.07 39.89 -35.72
C HIS A 672 -28.73 39.62 -34.37
N ASP A 673 -27.92 39.46 -33.31
CA ASP A 673 -28.34 39.16 -31.93
C ASP A 673 -29.17 37.91 -31.74
N ASN A 674 -29.15 36.96 -32.72
CA ASN A 674 -29.80 35.67 -32.58
C ASN A 674 -29.11 34.85 -31.49
N PRO A 675 -29.84 34.41 -30.47
CA PRO A 675 -29.24 33.68 -29.38
C PRO A 675 -28.76 32.30 -29.81
N ILE A 676 -27.77 31.76 -29.07
CA ILE A 676 -27.32 30.38 -29.20
C ILE A 676 -28.44 29.47 -28.70
N ASP A 677 -28.79 28.46 -29.49
CA ASP A 677 -29.87 27.54 -29.21
C ASP A 677 -29.39 26.18 -28.69
N SER A 678 -28.26 25.70 -29.23
CA SER A 678 -27.74 24.37 -28.89
C SER A 678 -26.18 24.37 -28.93
N TYR A 679 -25.59 23.38 -28.27
CA TYR A 679 -24.15 23.18 -28.24
C TYR A 679 -23.79 21.69 -28.14
N VAL A 680 -22.55 21.38 -28.52
CA VAL A 680 -21.93 20.05 -28.30
C VAL A 680 -20.44 20.25 -28.07
N THR A 681 -19.86 19.41 -27.22
CA THR A 681 -18.40 19.29 -27.03
C THR A 681 -17.95 17.94 -27.54
N MET A 682 -16.78 17.90 -28.15
CA MET A 682 -16.16 16.64 -28.57
C MET A 682 -14.63 16.76 -28.56
N PRO A 683 -13.89 15.64 -28.41
CA PRO A 683 -12.42 15.64 -28.51
C PRO A 683 -11.96 16.28 -29.82
N ALA A 684 -10.84 17.00 -29.79
CA ALA A 684 -10.36 17.79 -30.93
C ALA A 684 -10.00 16.95 -32.16
N ASP A 685 -9.54 15.73 -31.96
CA ASP A 685 -9.27 14.75 -33.03
C ASP A 685 -10.54 14.33 -33.75
N VAL A 686 -11.61 14.05 -33.01
CA VAL A 686 -12.95 13.74 -33.54
C VAL A 686 -13.55 14.99 -34.20
N GLY A 687 -13.49 16.15 -33.52
CA GLY A 687 -14.02 17.41 -34.03
C GLY A 687 -13.36 17.85 -35.32
N SER A 688 -12.05 17.68 -35.46
CA SER A 688 -11.31 18.01 -36.72
C SER A 688 -11.66 17.07 -37.87
N MET A 689 -12.08 15.82 -37.62
CA MET A 689 -12.60 14.94 -38.68
C MET A 689 -13.92 15.44 -39.29
N TYR A 690 -14.76 16.10 -38.49
CA TYR A 690 -16.02 16.68 -38.94
C TYR A 690 -15.87 18.03 -39.60
N LEU A 691 -14.83 18.81 -39.24
CA LEU A 691 -14.63 20.16 -39.75
C LEU A 691 -14.15 20.24 -41.22
N GLY A 692 -13.38 19.27 -41.67
CA GLY A 692 -12.87 19.29 -43.03
C GLY A 692 -12.19 20.62 -43.40
N ASN A 693 -12.83 21.43 -44.23
CA ASN A 693 -12.35 22.74 -44.69
C ASN A 693 -12.96 23.93 -43.92
N LEU A 694 -13.59 23.69 -42.73
CA LEU A 694 -14.35 24.70 -41.98
C LEU A 694 -13.49 25.60 -41.03
N GLU A 695 -12.16 25.63 -41.15
CA GLU A 695 -11.31 26.54 -40.37
C GLU A 695 -11.72 28.01 -40.44
N VAL A 696 -12.44 28.38 -41.49
CA VAL A 696 -12.90 29.78 -41.76
C VAL A 696 -13.94 30.27 -40.73
N TYR A 697 -14.58 29.37 -39.98
CA TYR A 697 -15.72 29.71 -39.13
C TYR A 697 -15.41 29.79 -37.62
N LYS A 698 -14.15 29.66 -37.24
CA LYS A 698 -13.73 29.73 -35.83
C LYS A 698 -14.21 31.03 -35.17
N GLY A 699 -15.03 30.91 -34.11
CA GLY A 699 -15.55 32.04 -33.32
C GLY A 699 -16.59 32.92 -34.05
N LYS A 700 -16.99 32.62 -35.30
CA LYS A 700 -17.97 33.40 -36.06
C LYS A 700 -19.14 32.52 -36.54
N LEU A 701 -20.34 32.85 -36.15
CA LEU A 701 -21.55 32.15 -36.56
C LEU A 701 -21.79 32.32 -38.06
N THR A 702 -21.86 31.22 -38.80
CA THR A 702 -22.06 31.20 -40.26
C THR A 702 -23.06 30.13 -40.63
N LYS A 703 -23.98 30.46 -41.55
CA LYS A 703 -24.99 29.52 -42.06
C LYS A 703 -24.32 28.51 -42.98
N LEU A 704 -24.43 27.23 -42.65
CA LEU A 704 -24.05 26.15 -43.57
C LEU A 704 -24.98 26.13 -44.76
N ARG A 705 -24.41 26.05 -45.95
CA ARG A 705 -25.20 26.01 -47.19
C ARG A 705 -25.82 24.61 -47.44
N ASP A 706 -25.15 23.57 -46.92
CA ASP A 706 -25.62 22.19 -47.00
C ASP A 706 -25.06 21.35 -45.89
N VAL A 707 -25.81 20.33 -45.43
CA VAL A 707 -25.36 19.37 -44.39
C VAL A 707 -24.18 18.52 -44.86
N SER A 708 -23.95 18.44 -46.18
CA SER A 708 -22.80 17.80 -46.80
C SER A 708 -21.44 18.52 -46.54
N ASP A 709 -21.47 19.75 -46.02
CA ASP A 709 -20.26 20.50 -45.63
C ASP A 709 -19.57 19.87 -44.40
N PHE A 710 -20.27 18.98 -43.69
CA PHE A 710 -19.68 18.16 -42.61
C PHE A 710 -19.27 16.79 -43.16
N ARG A 711 -18.04 16.36 -42.87
CA ARG A 711 -17.58 15.00 -43.13
C ARG A 711 -18.07 14.02 -42.07
N GLY A 712 -19.38 13.84 -41.95
CA GLY A 712 -20.01 12.91 -41.04
C GLY A 712 -21.51 12.79 -41.29
N LYS A 713 -22.13 11.77 -40.77
CA LYS A 713 -23.57 11.60 -40.92
C LYS A 713 -24.27 12.61 -40.01
N ALA A 714 -25.09 13.49 -40.55
CA ALA A 714 -25.92 14.46 -39.83
C ALA A 714 -26.74 13.84 -38.66
N LYS A 715 -26.94 12.52 -38.67
CA LYS A 715 -27.57 11.78 -37.56
C LYS A 715 -26.77 11.76 -36.27
N ASP A 716 -25.45 11.86 -36.34
CA ASP A 716 -24.58 11.82 -35.17
C ASP A 716 -24.56 13.17 -34.39
N PHE A 717 -24.91 14.25 -35.09
CA PHE A 717 -25.02 15.60 -34.52
C PHE A 717 -26.41 15.81 -33.83
N THR A 718 -27.45 15.12 -34.28
CA THR A 718 -28.80 15.24 -33.73
C THR A 718 -29.03 14.34 -32.51
N MET A 719 -28.15 13.37 -32.23
CA MET A 719 -28.28 12.49 -31.06
C MET A 719 -27.62 13.03 -29.80
N ILE A 720 -26.90 14.13 -29.88
CA ILE A 720 -26.19 14.76 -28.76
C ILE A 720 -26.86 16.08 -28.32
N LEU A 721 -27.85 16.54 -29.09
CA LEU A 721 -28.67 17.72 -28.80
C LEU A 721 -29.86 17.38 -27.93
#